data_78cb10f0812685de82ce9df6a4f70131
#
_entry.id   78cb10f0812685de82ce9df6a4f70131
#
_cell.length_a   1.000
_cell.length_b   1.000
_cell.length_c   1.000
_cell.angle_alpha   90.00
_cell.angle_beta   90.00
_cell.angle_gamma   90.00
#
_symmetry.space_group_name_H-M   'P 1'
#
loop_
_entity.id
_entity.type
_entity.pdbx_description
1 polymer ?
#
loop_
_entity_poly.entity_id
_entity_poly.type
_entity_poly.pdbx_seq_one_letter_code
_entity_poly.pdbx_strand_id
1 'polypeptide(L)'
;MNDAIIIRGARTHNLKNISCEIPHGKLTVVSGVSGSGKSSLAFDTIYAEGQRRYVESLSAYARQFLERIEKPDVDEIDGLAPAIAIKQKNSTRNPRSTVATATEIYDYLRLLYARCGTVYCVFCDGLVKRDSVDEAAEAVLALGEGTRLNTLFPVVVATPEAKAKPASKPAKAPGRPPKSAAKPVVNGGDSPHTESLKARLAELRSSGFNRLWQQGSIFEFSTPESLLDLDLTLPVFVLLDRIVVSADNRSRIVDAVEVAYREAGEVLFEEAPREEAEQRRRLRFSGAYECKNCHRPGKEPEPRLFSFNNPFGACPRCQGFGNTVDFDLNLVIPDKGLSLADGAIDPWNRPKYRPWYSDLRKRAPELGIPLDVPWRDLPEAARETVLRGKAGFEGIFGFFAQMERKKYKLHVRVMLSKYRGYAECPDCRGQRLRAEARSVRINGQNICQASALTIAQARTFFDALKLTPMQEDIAGPILLEVRQRLSFLDAVGLEYLTLDRLASTLSGGEAQRIQLATSLGSRLVGALYVLDEPSIGLHTRDTARLIHILEELRDLGNTIIVVEHDADVLRAADHLLDLGPGAGEFGGKLLAEGGLAEIEANPNSLTGRYLSGKVSIPVPTRRRTPGRERLVLRGAQANNLHGLDVEIPLGMLVAITGVSGSGKSTLVHQVLYRAVARALGQSDGADPSGVFKSLTGVERLNDVVLVDQTPIGRTPRSNPITYIKGFDLVRELFASQPESKRLSLTPGHFSFNVPGGRCNTCEGDGTVTVEMQFLADVELPCEDCNGTRYQAKVLQVQYKGKNIHDVLQMTVKEALRFFSGQTKLLEKLAVLDEIGLGYLRLGQSATTLSGGEAQRVKLAAHLAQVRAANANAKPSQASRVLYILDEPTTGLHFDDVSKLLTAFRKLIDGGGSLIVIEHNLDVIKCADWVIDLGPEGGEGGGKIVAEGTPEEVAGNLLSHTGKWLARML
;
A
#
# COMPACT_ATOMS: atom_id res chain seq x y z
N MET A 1 34.60 -25.12 7.50
CA MET A 1 33.64 -24.05 7.88
C MET A 1 33.05 -24.52 9.19
N ASN A 2 32.82 -23.64 10.14
CA ASN A 2 32.07 -24.04 11.36
C ASN A 2 30.70 -24.52 10.94
N ASP A 3 30.26 -25.66 11.48
CA ASP A 3 28.93 -26.23 11.15
C ASP A 3 27.77 -25.46 11.83
N ALA A 4 28.09 -24.39 12.58
CA ALA A 4 27.14 -23.59 13.34
C ALA A 4 27.56 -22.11 13.45
N ILE A 5 26.61 -21.24 13.73
CA ILE A 5 26.85 -19.87 14.21
C ILE A 5 27.07 -19.96 15.72
N ILE A 6 28.24 -19.57 16.20
CA ILE A 6 28.62 -19.64 17.62
C ILE A 6 28.56 -18.25 18.22
N ILE A 7 27.74 -18.07 19.25
CA ILE A 7 27.54 -16.80 19.96
C ILE A 7 28.05 -16.97 21.38
N ARG A 8 28.92 -16.06 21.84
CA ARG A 8 29.46 -16.03 23.19
C ARG A 8 29.25 -14.67 23.83
N GLY A 9 28.66 -14.69 25.00
CA GLY A 9 28.55 -13.52 25.84
C GLY A 9 27.69 -12.39 25.34
N ALA A 10 26.53 -12.67 24.73
CA ALA A 10 25.60 -11.64 24.27
C ALA A 10 24.89 -10.92 25.43
N ARG A 11 25.00 -9.57 25.45
CA ARG A 11 24.49 -8.68 26.53
C ARG A 11 23.63 -7.53 25.99
N THR A 12 23.27 -7.57 24.73
CA THR A 12 22.46 -6.52 24.07
C THR A 12 21.11 -6.37 24.79
N HIS A 13 20.75 -5.14 25.18
CA HIS A 13 19.53 -4.79 25.91
C HIS A 13 19.34 -5.56 27.23
N ASN A 14 18.39 -6.51 27.27
CA ASN A 14 18.12 -7.29 28.49
C ASN A 14 18.78 -8.67 28.53
N LEU A 15 19.60 -9.01 27.53
CA LEU A 15 20.32 -10.29 27.50
C LEU A 15 21.36 -10.37 28.61
N LYS A 16 21.46 -11.53 29.26
CA LYS A 16 22.31 -11.77 30.44
C LYS A 16 23.45 -12.73 30.11
N ASN A 17 24.41 -12.23 29.31
CA ASN A 17 25.61 -12.98 28.93
C ASN A 17 25.28 -14.35 28.31
N ILE A 18 24.39 -14.32 27.26
CA ILE A 18 23.95 -15.54 26.60
C ILE A 18 25.05 -16.09 25.69
N SER A 19 25.24 -17.41 25.77
CA SER A 19 26.05 -18.18 24.81
C SER A 19 25.16 -19.28 24.25
N CYS A 20 25.15 -19.45 22.91
CA CYS A 20 24.36 -20.48 22.20
C CYS A 20 24.99 -20.82 20.85
N GLU A 21 24.58 -21.95 20.28
CA GLU A 21 25.03 -22.45 18.99
C GLU A 21 23.81 -22.62 18.06
N ILE A 22 23.89 -22.07 16.84
CA ILE A 22 22.82 -22.15 15.85
C ILE A 22 23.32 -22.93 14.65
N PRO A 23 22.84 -24.15 14.39
CA PRO A 23 23.33 -25.00 13.32
C PRO A 23 23.01 -24.39 11.95
N HIS A 24 23.98 -24.46 11.00
CA HIS A 24 23.77 -24.03 9.63
C HIS A 24 22.84 -24.97 8.87
N GLY A 25 22.13 -24.40 7.86
CA GLY A 25 21.22 -25.17 7.02
C GLY A 25 20.02 -25.73 7.76
N LYS A 26 19.63 -25.12 8.88
CA LYS A 26 18.54 -25.55 9.74
C LYS A 26 17.52 -24.42 9.98
N LEU A 27 16.30 -24.80 10.31
CA LEU A 27 15.26 -23.91 10.79
C LEU A 27 15.37 -23.83 12.32
N THR A 28 15.93 -22.71 12.81
CA THR A 28 16.04 -22.42 14.24
C THR A 28 14.94 -21.46 14.66
N VAL A 29 14.18 -21.80 15.70
CA VAL A 29 13.13 -20.93 16.24
C VAL A 29 13.52 -20.42 17.62
N VAL A 30 13.46 -19.09 17.80
CA VAL A 30 13.71 -18.40 19.06
C VAL A 30 12.38 -18.13 19.74
N SER A 31 12.12 -18.79 20.86
CA SER A 31 10.88 -18.72 21.62
C SER A 31 11.08 -18.11 23.01
N GLY A 32 9.97 -17.94 23.76
CA GLY A 32 9.95 -17.44 25.13
C GLY A 32 8.88 -16.37 25.34
N VAL A 33 8.61 -15.97 26.56
CA VAL A 33 7.60 -14.98 26.92
C VAL A 33 7.87 -13.61 26.29
N SER A 34 6.81 -12.79 26.14
CA SER A 34 6.96 -11.43 25.60
C SER A 34 7.93 -10.62 26.47
N GLY A 35 8.89 -9.91 25.82
CA GLY A 35 9.94 -9.17 26.54
C GLY A 35 11.07 -10.01 27.12
N SER A 36 11.19 -11.31 26.79
CA SER A 36 12.30 -12.17 27.25
C SER A 36 13.64 -11.92 26.57
N GLY A 37 13.70 -11.12 25.48
CA GLY A 37 14.92 -10.81 24.77
C GLY A 37 15.09 -11.49 23.40
N LYS A 38 14.05 -12.13 22.85
CA LYS A 38 14.06 -12.84 21.55
C LYS A 38 14.55 -11.94 20.41
N SER A 39 13.90 -10.80 20.23
CA SER A 39 14.26 -9.85 19.16
C SER A 39 15.65 -9.25 19.41
N SER A 40 16.05 -9.05 20.67
CA SER A 40 17.40 -8.60 21.03
C SER A 40 18.47 -9.60 20.61
N LEU A 41 18.21 -10.91 20.73
CA LEU A 41 19.12 -11.94 20.26
C LEU A 41 19.12 -12.03 18.72
N ALA A 42 17.95 -12.19 18.11
CA ALA A 42 17.84 -12.47 16.68
C ALA A 42 18.17 -11.25 15.80
N PHE A 43 17.64 -10.06 16.14
CA PHE A 43 17.78 -8.86 15.31
C PHE A 43 18.88 -7.93 15.79
N ASP A 44 18.91 -7.59 17.10
CA ASP A 44 19.83 -6.56 17.58
C ASP A 44 21.22 -7.14 17.89
N THR A 45 21.40 -8.47 17.87
CA THR A 45 22.69 -9.15 18.03
C THR A 45 23.09 -9.84 16.74
N ILE A 46 22.40 -10.92 16.32
CA ILE A 46 22.85 -11.77 15.21
C ILE A 46 22.74 -11.04 13.87
N TYR A 47 21.55 -10.52 13.54
CA TYR A 47 21.35 -9.81 12.28
C TYR A 47 22.18 -8.54 12.21
N ALA A 48 22.23 -7.74 13.27
CA ALA A 48 22.99 -6.50 13.31
C ALA A 48 24.48 -6.74 13.06
N GLU A 49 25.09 -7.76 13.66
CA GLU A 49 26.49 -8.12 13.44
C GLU A 49 26.72 -8.65 12.02
N GLY A 50 25.82 -9.50 11.50
CA GLY A 50 25.90 -10.01 10.12
C GLY A 50 25.84 -8.88 9.10
N GLN A 51 24.93 -7.94 9.26
CA GLN A 51 24.82 -6.77 8.39
C GLN A 51 26.00 -5.81 8.55
N ARG A 52 26.49 -5.58 9.77
CA ARG A 52 27.67 -4.77 10.03
C ARG A 52 28.90 -5.31 9.29
N ARG A 53 29.18 -6.61 9.38
CA ARG A 53 30.29 -7.28 8.66
C ARG A 53 30.12 -7.17 7.14
N TYR A 54 28.92 -7.33 6.64
CA TYR A 54 28.63 -7.15 5.21
C TYR A 54 28.90 -5.71 4.76
N VAL A 55 28.42 -4.70 5.48
CA VAL A 55 28.68 -3.28 5.19
C VAL A 55 30.16 -2.95 5.27
N GLU A 56 30.90 -3.49 6.23
CA GLU A 56 32.35 -3.31 6.35
C GLU A 56 33.14 -3.93 5.19
N SER A 57 32.60 -4.98 4.55
CA SER A 57 33.23 -5.58 3.37
C SER A 57 33.07 -4.73 2.10
N LEU A 58 32.15 -3.74 2.09
CA LEU A 58 31.92 -2.86 0.96
C LEU A 58 33.01 -1.79 0.81
N SER A 59 33.11 -1.19 -0.38
CA SER A 59 34.02 -0.08 -0.63
C SER A 59 33.78 1.11 0.31
N ALA A 60 34.84 1.90 0.57
CA ALA A 60 34.77 3.10 1.41
C ALA A 60 33.69 4.10 0.91
N TYR A 61 33.50 4.19 -0.41
CA TYR A 61 32.48 5.03 -1.03
C TYR A 61 31.07 4.52 -0.71
N ALA A 62 30.81 3.22 -0.87
CA ALA A 62 29.51 2.63 -0.57
C ALA A 62 29.15 2.75 0.92
N ARG A 63 30.13 2.63 1.82
CA ARG A 63 29.92 2.79 3.27
C ARG A 63 29.47 4.19 3.69
N GLN A 64 29.76 5.24 2.90
CA GLN A 64 29.32 6.60 3.21
C GLN A 64 27.79 6.78 3.07
N PHE A 65 27.13 5.90 2.31
CA PHE A 65 25.70 5.95 2.04
C PHE A 65 24.88 4.96 2.88
N LEU A 66 25.53 4.14 3.70
CA LEU A 66 24.88 3.13 4.53
C LEU A 66 24.91 3.57 6.00
N GLU A 67 23.85 3.23 6.73
CA GLU A 67 23.75 3.50 8.16
C GLU A 67 24.92 2.85 8.90
N ARG A 68 25.53 3.58 9.83
CA ARG A 68 26.46 3.00 10.79
C ARG A 68 25.68 2.14 11.77
N ILE A 69 25.77 0.83 11.59
CA ILE A 69 25.21 -0.13 12.55
C ILE A 69 26.15 -0.19 13.73
N GLU A 70 25.65 0.11 14.91
CA GLU A 70 26.42 -0.01 16.16
C GLU A 70 26.80 -1.47 16.38
N LYS A 71 28.04 -1.71 16.88
CA LYS A 71 28.47 -3.04 17.23
C LYS A 71 27.62 -3.55 18.40
N PRO A 72 26.97 -4.71 18.29
CA PRO A 72 26.23 -5.29 19.39
C PRO A 72 27.16 -5.61 20.59
N ASP A 73 26.62 -5.54 21.80
CA ASP A 73 27.35 -5.92 23.01
C ASP A 73 27.40 -7.45 23.12
N VAL A 74 28.47 -8.02 22.56
CA VAL A 74 28.75 -9.44 22.50
C VAL A 74 30.25 -9.67 22.50
N ASP A 75 30.73 -10.72 23.16
CA ASP A 75 32.13 -11.04 23.21
C ASP A 75 32.59 -11.56 21.85
N GLU A 76 31.90 -12.55 21.28
CA GLU A 76 32.24 -13.18 20.00
C GLU A 76 31.06 -13.72 19.27
N ILE A 77 31.03 -13.56 17.93
CA ILE A 77 30.09 -14.24 17.04
C ILE A 77 30.85 -14.76 15.84
N ASP A 78 30.87 -16.08 15.66
CA ASP A 78 31.53 -16.74 14.54
C ASP A 78 30.52 -17.46 13.63
N GLY A 79 30.93 -17.73 12.37
CA GLY A 79 30.10 -18.48 11.41
C GLY A 79 28.96 -17.69 10.76
N LEU A 80 28.92 -16.36 10.88
CA LEU A 80 27.85 -15.56 10.26
C LEU A 80 27.94 -15.54 8.73
N ALA A 81 26.85 -15.92 8.09
CA ALA A 81 26.59 -15.71 6.66
C ALA A 81 25.96 -14.31 6.40
N PRO A 82 25.93 -13.83 5.12
CA PRO A 82 25.20 -12.62 4.77
C PRO A 82 23.76 -12.67 5.25
N ALA A 83 23.36 -11.69 6.07
CA ALA A 83 22.11 -11.72 6.79
C ALA A 83 21.01 -10.87 6.11
N ILE A 84 19.83 -11.44 5.98
CA ILE A 84 18.61 -10.81 5.44
C ILE A 84 17.54 -10.81 6.53
N ALA A 85 17.01 -9.63 6.88
CA ALA A 85 15.93 -9.52 7.85
C ALA A 85 14.58 -9.30 7.17
N ILE A 86 13.57 -10.04 7.59
CA ILE A 86 12.18 -9.88 7.18
C ILE A 86 11.37 -9.48 8.42
N LYS A 87 11.14 -8.15 8.56
CA LYS A 87 10.47 -7.56 9.72
C LYS A 87 8.99 -7.26 9.42
N GLN A 88 8.17 -7.29 10.44
CA GLN A 88 6.74 -7.01 10.36
C GLN A 88 6.40 -5.57 9.94
N LYS A 89 7.26 -4.60 10.29
CA LYS A 89 6.97 -3.19 9.99
C LYS A 89 7.05 -2.92 8.49
N ASN A 90 5.93 -2.51 7.92
CA ASN A 90 5.87 -2.03 6.54
C ASN A 90 6.57 -0.65 6.48
N SER A 91 7.84 -0.65 6.07
CA SER A 91 8.66 0.58 5.97
C SER A 91 8.35 1.40 4.72
N THR A 92 7.57 0.86 3.79
CA THR A 92 7.34 1.49 2.49
C THR A 92 6.29 2.61 2.58
N ARG A 93 6.75 3.83 2.81
CA ARG A 93 5.91 5.06 2.75
C ARG A 93 5.71 5.56 1.32
N ASN A 94 6.25 4.89 0.32
CA ASN A 94 6.13 5.32 -1.07
C ASN A 94 4.71 5.06 -1.59
N PRO A 95 3.92 6.10 -1.89
CA PRO A 95 2.53 5.96 -2.35
C PRO A 95 2.42 5.37 -3.77
N ARG A 96 3.53 5.13 -4.46
CA ARG A 96 3.57 4.52 -5.79
C ARG A 96 3.90 3.04 -5.76
N SER A 97 4.40 2.50 -4.64
CA SER A 97 4.75 1.09 -4.51
C SER A 97 3.48 0.22 -4.52
N THR A 98 3.50 -0.84 -5.32
CA THR A 98 2.43 -1.84 -5.45
C THR A 98 2.97 -3.23 -5.19
N VAL A 99 2.09 -4.23 -5.03
CA VAL A 99 2.48 -5.64 -4.93
C VAL A 99 3.36 -6.02 -6.11
N ALA A 100 2.95 -5.72 -7.35
CA ALA A 100 3.71 -6.05 -8.55
C ALA A 100 5.09 -5.38 -8.60
N THR A 101 5.24 -4.14 -8.07
CA THR A 101 6.56 -3.48 -8.03
C THR A 101 7.43 -4.00 -6.90
N ALA A 102 6.84 -4.38 -5.77
CA ALA A 102 7.56 -4.95 -4.64
C ALA A 102 8.11 -6.36 -4.94
N THR A 103 7.44 -7.10 -5.81
CA THR A 103 7.80 -8.46 -6.25
C THR A 103 8.58 -8.51 -7.56
N GLU A 104 8.93 -7.35 -8.12
CA GLU A 104 9.58 -7.19 -9.42
C GLU A 104 8.76 -7.69 -10.63
N ILE A 105 7.57 -8.28 -10.42
CA ILE A 105 6.69 -8.76 -11.49
C ILE A 105 6.41 -7.64 -12.49
N TYR A 106 6.21 -6.39 -12.00
CA TYR A 106 5.90 -5.26 -12.86
C TYR A 106 7.01 -4.94 -13.86
N ASP A 107 8.28 -5.15 -13.50
CA ASP A 107 9.40 -4.91 -14.41
C ASP A 107 9.43 -5.94 -15.54
N TYR A 108 9.12 -7.19 -15.25
CA TYR A 108 8.94 -8.22 -16.29
C TYR A 108 7.72 -7.94 -17.16
N LEU A 109 6.60 -7.47 -16.60
CA LEU A 109 5.42 -7.08 -17.39
C LEU A 109 5.74 -5.92 -18.33
N ARG A 110 6.52 -4.93 -17.90
CA ARG A 110 6.96 -3.83 -18.77
C ARG A 110 7.76 -4.33 -19.95
N LEU A 111 8.65 -5.30 -19.77
CA LEU A 111 9.41 -5.94 -20.84
C LEU A 111 8.48 -6.72 -21.77
N LEU A 112 7.57 -7.53 -21.23
CA LEU A 112 6.63 -8.34 -21.97
C LEU A 112 5.74 -7.48 -22.87
N TYR A 113 5.12 -6.42 -22.32
CA TYR A 113 4.25 -5.52 -23.08
C TYR A 113 5.02 -4.71 -24.14
N ALA A 114 6.27 -4.35 -23.85
CA ALA A 114 7.12 -3.63 -24.80
C ALA A 114 7.56 -4.48 -25.99
N ARG A 115 7.74 -5.80 -25.80
CA ARG A 115 8.27 -6.70 -26.82
C ARG A 115 7.19 -7.49 -27.58
N CYS A 116 6.13 -7.88 -26.88
CA CYS A 116 5.08 -8.76 -27.42
C CYS A 116 3.71 -8.06 -27.54
N GLY A 117 3.59 -6.82 -27.06
CA GLY A 117 2.32 -6.11 -27.05
C GLY A 117 1.89 -5.58 -28.42
N THR A 118 0.63 -5.78 -28.74
CA THR A 118 -0.01 -5.20 -29.92
C THR A 118 -0.51 -3.80 -29.61
N VAL A 119 -0.13 -2.83 -30.42
CA VAL A 119 -0.47 -1.41 -30.20
C VAL A 119 -1.75 -1.04 -30.94
N TYR A 120 -2.65 -0.38 -30.23
CA TYR A 120 -3.90 0.13 -30.79
C TYR A 120 -3.91 1.67 -30.76
N CYS A 121 -4.67 2.25 -31.66
CA CYS A 121 -4.79 3.69 -31.74
C CYS A 121 -5.65 4.24 -30.60
N VAL A 122 -5.16 5.25 -29.89
CA VAL A 122 -5.89 5.91 -28.80
C VAL A 122 -7.20 6.55 -29.25
N PHE A 123 -7.33 6.88 -30.54
CA PHE A 123 -8.47 7.64 -31.08
C PHE A 123 -9.54 6.77 -31.76
N CYS A 124 -9.13 5.73 -32.49
CA CYS A 124 -10.05 4.90 -33.28
C CYS A 124 -9.96 3.40 -33.00
N ASP A 125 -9.11 3.00 -32.02
CA ASP A 125 -8.83 1.61 -31.64
C ASP A 125 -8.34 0.72 -32.81
N GLY A 126 -7.91 1.30 -33.95
CA GLY A 126 -7.31 0.62 -35.07
C GLY A 126 -5.89 0.16 -34.75
N LEU A 127 -5.41 -0.86 -35.47
CA LEU A 127 -4.07 -1.39 -35.30
C LEU A 127 -3.00 -0.35 -35.66
N VAL A 128 -2.00 -0.19 -34.80
CA VAL A 128 -0.83 0.66 -35.01
C VAL A 128 0.37 -0.24 -35.22
N LYS A 129 0.92 -0.21 -36.42
CA LYS A 129 2.12 -0.97 -36.75
C LYS A 129 2.94 -0.26 -37.85
N ARG A 130 4.17 -0.68 -37.97
CA ARG A 130 5.05 -0.41 -39.11
C ARG A 130 4.86 -1.54 -40.13
N ASP A 131 4.69 -1.25 -41.41
CA ASP A 131 4.70 -2.29 -42.42
C ASP A 131 6.14 -2.68 -42.71
N SER A 132 6.44 -3.95 -42.68
CA SER A 132 7.73 -4.46 -43.12
C SER A 132 7.82 -4.44 -44.65
N VAL A 133 9.04 -4.46 -45.16
CA VAL A 133 9.29 -4.51 -46.59
C VAL A 133 8.70 -5.79 -47.19
N ASP A 134 8.85 -6.90 -46.48
CA ASP A 134 8.33 -8.20 -46.91
C ASP A 134 6.79 -8.22 -46.92
N GLU A 135 6.13 -7.68 -45.88
CA GLU A 135 4.65 -7.57 -45.85
C GLU A 135 4.13 -6.74 -47.03
N ALA A 136 4.80 -5.62 -47.34
CA ALA A 136 4.44 -4.78 -48.48
C ALA A 136 4.61 -5.55 -49.80
N ALA A 137 5.71 -6.29 -49.94
CA ALA A 137 5.98 -7.09 -51.13
C ALA A 137 4.96 -8.24 -51.32
N GLU A 138 4.63 -8.95 -50.22
CA GLU A 138 3.63 -10.03 -50.25
C GLU A 138 2.23 -9.52 -50.59
N ALA A 139 1.83 -8.36 -50.02
CA ALA A 139 0.55 -7.73 -50.31
C ALA A 139 0.45 -7.29 -51.78
N VAL A 140 1.57 -6.83 -52.38
CA VAL A 140 1.64 -6.45 -53.79
C VAL A 140 1.55 -7.71 -54.67
N LEU A 141 2.24 -8.80 -54.35
CA LEU A 141 2.18 -10.08 -55.08
C LEU A 141 0.78 -10.69 -55.04
N ALA A 142 0.03 -10.49 -53.94
CA ALA A 142 -1.33 -10.99 -53.81
C ALA A 142 -2.37 -10.29 -54.70
N LEU A 143 -2.01 -9.21 -55.43
CA LEU A 143 -2.88 -8.52 -56.41
C LEU A 143 -3.12 -9.35 -57.66
N GLY A 144 -2.35 -10.40 -57.86
CA GLY A 144 -2.47 -11.28 -59.03
C GLY A 144 -1.45 -10.97 -60.14
N GLU A 145 -1.02 -12.04 -60.80
CA GLU A 145 0.00 -11.99 -61.84
C GLU A 145 -0.43 -11.18 -63.04
N GLY A 146 0.46 -10.37 -63.59
CA GLY A 146 0.18 -9.48 -64.75
C GLY A 146 -0.40 -8.10 -64.41
N THR A 147 -0.69 -7.83 -63.14
CA THR A 147 -1.15 -6.48 -62.70
C THR A 147 -0.03 -5.47 -62.87
N ARG A 148 -0.33 -4.30 -63.50
CA ARG A 148 0.66 -3.24 -63.73
C ARG A 148 0.53 -2.20 -62.63
N LEU A 149 1.65 -1.89 -61.97
CA LEU A 149 1.69 -0.94 -60.83
C LEU A 149 2.69 0.21 -61.06
N ASN A 150 2.29 1.41 -60.73
CA ASN A 150 3.18 2.56 -60.52
C ASN A 150 3.60 2.56 -59.05
N THR A 151 4.90 2.47 -58.77
CA THR A 151 5.46 2.59 -57.45
C THR A 151 5.81 4.02 -57.19
N LEU A 152 5.20 4.63 -56.18
CA LEU A 152 5.22 6.06 -55.88
C LEU A 152 5.67 6.31 -54.45
N PHE A 153 6.35 7.42 -54.20
CA PHE A 153 6.52 7.93 -52.83
C PHE A 153 6.25 9.46 -52.80
N PRO A 154 5.69 10.00 -51.70
CA PRO A 154 5.35 11.43 -51.64
C PRO A 154 6.62 12.28 -51.48
N VAL A 155 6.57 13.47 -52.06
CA VAL A 155 7.61 14.46 -51.80
C VAL A 155 7.33 15.14 -50.47
N VAL A 156 7.97 14.63 -49.39
CA VAL A 156 7.82 15.13 -48.03
C VAL A 156 8.76 16.32 -47.81
N VAL A 157 8.20 17.47 -47.47
CA VAL A 157 8.96 18.64 -47.04
C VAL A 157 9.04 18.64 -45.52
N ALA A 158 10.22 18.63 -44.96
CA ALA A 158 10.41 18.76 -43.53
C ALA A 158 9.84 20.11 -43.04
N THR A 159 8.73 20.12 -42.39
CA THR A 159 8.28 21.28 -41.60
C THR A 159 9.33 21.49 -40.52
N PRO A 160 9.93 22.71 -40.39
CA PRO A 160 10.87 22.97 -39.33
C PRO A 160 10.13 22.81 -37.99
N GLU A 161 10.37 21.69 -37.28
CA GLU A 161 9.94 21.54 -35.90
C GLU A 161 10.46 22.76 -35.14
N ALA A 162 9.54 23.54 -34.57
CA ALA A 162 9.90 24.60 -33.64
C ALA A 162 10.68 23.95 -32.51
N LYS A 163 12.01 24.05 -32.52
CA LYS A 163 12.89 23.64 -31.42
C LYS A 163 12.37 24.34 -30.18
N ALA A 164 11.65 23.60 -29.34
CA ALA A 164 11.23 24.03 -28.03
C ALA A 164 12.50 24.37 -27.24
N LYS A 165 12.75 25.64 -27.05
CA LYS A 165 13.80 26.13 -26.14
C LYS A 165 13.46 25.61 -24.75
N PRO A 166 14.41 25.13 -23.97
CA PRO A 166 14.18 24.71 -22.60
C PRO A 166 13.64 25.89 -21.80
N ALA A 167 12.58 25.66 -21.04
CA ALA A 167 11.87 26.66 -20.25
C ALA A 167 12.84 27.42 -19.34
N SER A 168 13.07 28.67 -19.63
CA SER A 168 13.74 29.63 -18.76
C SER A 168 12.80 30.11 -17.66
N LYS A 169 13.35 30.38 -16.49
CA LYS A 169 12.80 30.78 -15.20
C LYS A 169 11.59 31.76 -15.27
N PRO A 170 10.71 31.74 -14.26
CA PRO A 170 9.49 32.54 -14.27
C PRO A 170 9.78 34.05 -14.24
N ALA A 171 9.22 34.75 -15.22
CA ALA A 171 9.31 36.18 -15.37
C ALA A 171 8.34 36.94 -14.44
N LYS A 172 8.80 38.09 -13.93
CA LYS A 172 8.07 39.08 -13.15
C LYS A 172 6.92 39.71 -13.95
N ALA A 173 5.93 40.19 -13.23
CA ALA A 173 4.66 40.77 -13.66
C ALA A 173 4.68 41.86 -14.74
N PRO A 174 3.54 42.11 -15.43
CA PRO A 174 3.49 42.80 -16.69
C PRO A 174 3.50 44.34 -16.58
N GLY A 175 4.37 44.94 -17.35
CA GLY A 175 4.32 46.37 -17.68
C GLY A 175 3.59 46.57 -19.03
N ARG A 176 2.98 47.73 -19.15
CA ARG A 176 2.14 48.34 -20.18
C ARG A 176 2.56 48.08 -21.64
N PRO A 177 1.65 47.89 -22.60
CA PRO A 177 1.99 47.61 -24.00
C PRO A 177 2.40 48.87 -24.76
N PRO A 178 3.36 48.76 -25.70
CA PRO A 178 3.64 49.82 -26.67
C PRO A 178 2.69 49.70 -27.86
N LYS A 179 2.18 50.88 -28.28
CA LYS A 179 1.44 51.07 -29.51
C LYS A 179 2.42 51.12 -30.69
N SER A 180 2.20 50.31 -31.72
CA SER A 180 2.19 50.70 -33.13
C SER A 180 2.30 49.44 -33.99
N ALA A 181 1.24 49.21 -34.76
CA ALA A 181 1.20 48.19 -35.79
C ALA A 181 1.92 48.69 -37.04
N ALA A 182 2.93 47.98 -37.50
CA ALA A 182 3.42 48.09 -38.87
C ALA A 182 2.66 47.07 -39.72
N LYS A 183 2.07 47.54 -40.83
CA LYS A 183 1.41 46.70 -41.84
C LYS A 183 2.42 45.77 -42.49
N PRO A 184 2.08 44.53 -42.84
CA PRO A 184 2.98 43.67 -43.61
C PRO A 184 2.98 44.15 -45.06
N VAL A 185 4.18 44.36 -45.61
CA VAL A 185 4.43 44.57 -47.04
C VAL A 185 4.29 43.20 -47.68
N VAL A 186 3.30 43.06 -48.56
CA VAL A 186 3.15 41.90 -49.43
C VAL A 186 4.12 42.09 -50.61
N ASN A 187 5.29 41.45 -50.53
CA ASN A 187 6.10 41.20 -51.73
C ASN A 187 5.67 39.81 -52.25
N GLY A 188 5.38 39.78 -53.57
CA GLY A 188 5.01 38.54 -54.27
C GLY A 188 6.21 37.60 -54.42
N GLY A 189 6.46 36.84 -53.36
CA GLY A 189 7.40 35.69 -53.34
C GLY A 189 6.61 34.45 -52.99
N ASP A 190 7.01 33.30 -53.53
CA ASP A 190 6.43 31.98 -53.28
C ASP A 190 6.29 31.72 -51.76
N SER A 191 5.28 31.01 -51.36
CA SER A 191 5.09 30.68 -49.95
C SER A 191 6.31 29.89 -49.41
N PRO A 192 6.70 30.02 -48.13
CA PRO A 192 7.84 29.28 -47.56
C PRO A 192 7.75 27.77 -47.77
N HIS A 193 6.54 27.26 -47.92
CA HIS A 193 6.27 25.85 -48.23
C HIS A 193 6.66 25.52 -49.67
N THR A 194 6.36 26.40 -50.63
CA THR A 194 6.70 26.23 -52.05
C THR A 194 8.22 26.28 -52.29
N GLU A 195 8.94 27.13 -51.59
CA GLU A 195 10.42 27.19 -51.66
C GLU A 195 11.06 25.92 -51.10
N SER A 196 10.58 25.41 -49.96
CA SER A 196 11.07 24.16 -49.35
C SER A 196 10.77 22.96 -50.25
N LEU A 197 9.61 22.96 -50.93
CA LEU A 197 9.24 21.89 -51.87
C LEU A 197 10.15 21.90 -53.09
N LYS A 198 10.44 23.07 -53.65
CA LYS A 198 11.39 23.24 -54.76
C LYS A 198 12.80 22.78 -54.41
N ALA A 199 13.24 23.09 -53.18
CA ALA A 199 14.55 22.64 -52.67
C ALA A 199 14.59 21.09 -52.54
N ARG A 200 13.53 20.47 -52.01
CA ARG A 200 13.45 18.99 -51.91
C ARG A 200 13.40 18.31 -53.27
N LEU A 201 12.68 18.87 -54.25
CA LEU A 201 12.69 18.38 -55.62
C LEU A 201 14.09 18.46 -56.27
N ALA A 202 14.85 19.55 -56.03
CA ALA A 202 16.21 19.66 -56.52
C ALA A 202 17.14 18.61 -55.91
N GLU A 203 17.00 18.30 -54.64
CA GLU A 203 17.71 17.24 -53.93
C GLU A 203 17.40 15.86 -54.52
N LEU A 204 16.09 15.52 -54.68
CA LEU A 204 15.64 14.27 -55.29
C LEU A 204 16.17 14.07 -56.72
N ARG A 205 16.24 15.16 -57.50
CA ARG A 205 16.85 15.14 -58.81
C ARG A 205 18.36 14.82 -58.75
N SER A 206 19.08 15.40 -57.80
CA SER A 206 20.49 15.09 -57.61
C SER A 206 20.75 13.65 -57.19
N SER A 207 19.77 13.01 -56.55
CA SER A 207 19.77 11.61 -56.16
C SER A 207 19.34 10.65 -57.30
N GLY A 208 19.09 11.19 -58.52
CA GLY A 208 18.80 10.37 -59.70
C GLY A 208 17.31 10.15 -60.03
N PHE A 209 16.41 10.72 -59.26
CA PHE A 209 14.98 10.67 -59.60
C PHE A 209 14.65 11.72 -60.63
N ASN A 210 13.96 11.31 -61.73
CA ASN A 210 13.65 12.22 -62.86
C ASN A 210 12.19 12.21 -63.29
N ARG A 211 11.30 11.49 -62.55
CA ARG A 211 9.90 11.39 -62.88
C ARG A 211 9.02 11.69 -61.69
N LEU A 212 8.09 12.63 -61.89
CA LEU A 212 7.07 12.96 -60.90
C LEU A 212 5.72 12.44 -61.40
N TRP A 213 4.84 12.20 -60.42
CA TRP A 213 3.47 11.78 -60.67
C TRP A 213 2.52 12.72 -59.92
N GLN A 214 1.52 13.23 -60.63
CA GLN A 214 0.48 14.06 -60.04
C GLN A 214 -0.86 13.81 -60.80
N GLN A 215 -1.90 13.50 -60.08
CA GLN A 215 -3.27 13.25 -60.58
C GLN A 215 -3.38 12.32 -61.79
N GLY A 216 -2.51 11.34 -61.92
CA GLY A 216 -2.54 10.40 -63.02
C GLY A 216 -1.62 10.72 -64.19
N SER A 217 -0.99 11.90 -64.19
CA SER A 217 -0.04 12.34 -65.17
C SER A 217 1.40 12.19 -64.68
N ILE A 218 2.30 11.85 -65.62
CA ILE A 218 3.72 11.68 -65.35
C ILE A 218 4.45 12.87 -65.94
N PHE A 219 5.27 13.51 -65.13
CA PHE A 219 6.08 14.66 -65.51
C PHE A 219 7.56 14.27 -65.43
N GLU A 220 8.32 14.55 -66.46
CA GLU A 220 9.80 14.41 -66.37
C GLU A 220 10.37 15.74 -65.93
N PHE A 221 11.07 15.78 -64.79
CA PHE A 221 11.70 16.99 -64.25
C PHE A 221 13.22 17.03 -64.49
N SER A 222 13.56 17.05 -65.78
CA SER A 222 14.97 17.16 -66.23
C SER A 222 15.48 18.58 -66.26
N THR A 223 14.58 19.58 -66.50
CA THR A 223 14.91 21.03 -66.52
C THR A 223 14.00 21.82 -65.57
N PRO A 224 14.39 23.04 -65.15
CA PRO A 224 13.54 23.90 -64.30
C PRO A 224 12.20 24.25 -64.94
N GLU A 225 12.13 24.35 -66.28
CA GLU A 225 10.93 24.66 -67.03
C GLU A 225 9.88 23.55 -66.95
N SER A 226 10.29 22.31 -66.76
CA SER A 226 9.35 21.16 -66.60
C SER A 226 8.57 21.17 -65.28
N LEU A 227 8.92 22.06 -64.34
CA LEU A 227 8.17 22.25 -63.09
C LEU A 227 7.00 23.24 -63.23
N LEU A 228 6.87 23.93 -64.39
CA LEU A 228 5.81 24.93 -64.66
C LEU A 228 4.43 24.26 -64.78
N ASP A 229 4.37 23.02 -65.22
CA ASP A 229 3.13 22.24 -65.39
C ASP A 229 2.65 21.55 -64.12
N LEU A 230 3.40 21.65 -62.99
CA LEU A 230 3.06 21.06 -61.71
C LEU A 230 2.27 22.03 -60.84
N ASP A 231 1.16 21.60 -60.36
CA ASP A 231 0.41 22.31 -59.32
C ASP A 231 1.01 22.03 -57.92
N LEU A 232 1.84 22.96 -57.44
CA LEU A 232 2.52 22.84 -56.15
C LEU A 232 1.58 23.01 -54.94
N THR A 233 0.29 23.23 -55.20
CA THR A 233 -0.73 23.23 -54.11
C THR A 233 -1.31 21.83 -53.86
N LEU A 234 -1.11 20.90 -54.76
CA LEU A 234 -1.56 19.51 -54.69
C LEU A 234 -0.40 18.56 -54.30
N PRO A 235 -0.73 17.36 -53.72
CA PRO A 235 0.29 16.37 -53.43
C PRO A 235 1.09 15.98 -54.67
N VAL A 236 2.42 16.02 -54.56
CA VAL A 236 3.36 15.58 -55.61
C VAL A 236 4.04 14.28 -55.16
N PHE A 237 4.10 13.31 -56.02
CA PHE A 237 4.76 12.04 -55.80
C PHE A 237 5.92 11.85 -56.78
N VAL A 238 6.93 11.12 -56.37
CA VAL A 238 8.00 10.61 -57.25
C VAL A 238 7.56 9.27 -57.77
N LEU A 239 7.63 9.09 -59.08
CA LEU A 239 7.48 7.79 -59.73
C LEU A 239 8.83 7.08 -59.69
N LEU A 240 8.95 6.10 -58.79
CA LEU A 240 10.14 5.28 -58.57
C LEU A 240 10.31 4.23 -59.66
N ASP A 241 9.25 3.46 -59.90
CA ASP A 241 9.29 2.32 -60.83
C ASP A 241 7.90 2.00 -61.41
N ARG A 242 7.90 1.27 -62.52
CA ARG A 242 6.71 0.64 -63.13
C ARG A 242 6.88 -0.86 -63.12
N ILE A 243 6.16 -1.56 -62.28
CA ILE A 243 6.33 -2.97 -62.03
C ILE A 243 5.11 -3.75 -62.53
N VAL A 244 5.37 -4.89 -63.15
CA VAL A 244 4.34 -5.87 -63.44
C VAL A 244 4.44 -6.95 -62.38
N VAL A 245 3.34 -7.25 -61.69
CA VAL A 245 3.30 -8.25 -60.62
C VAL A 245 3.59 -9.61 -61.17
N SER A 246 4.68 -10.24 -60.75
CA SER A 246 5.05 -11.64 -61.00
C SER A 246 5.96 -12.11 -59.87
N ALA A 247 6.02 -13.41 -59.64
CA ALA A 247 6.91 -14.00 -58.67
C ALA A 247 8.39 -13.64 -58.89
N ASP A 248 8.82 -13.52 -60.13
CA ASP A 248 10.18 -13.19 -60.51
C ASP A 248 10.57 -11.76 -60.16
N ASN A 249 9.58 -10.85 -60.07
CA ASN A 249 9.79 -9.45 -59.73
C ASN A 249 9.78 -9.17 -58.22
N ARG A 250 9.77 -10.15 -57.34
CA ARG A 250 9.75 -9.98 -55.89
C ARG A 250 10.91 -9.10 -55.38
N SER A 251 12.13 -9.40 -55.83
CA SER A 251 13.31 -8.60 -55.44
C SER A 251 13.19 -7.13 -55.85
N ARG A 252 12.66 -6.86 -57.04
CA ARG A 252 12.46 -5.51 -57.57
C ARG A 252 11.39 -4.75 -56.79
N ILE A 253 10.34 -5.45 -56.32
CA ILE A 253 9.34 -4.85 -55.42
C ILE A 253 9.98 -4.49 -54.08
N VAL A 254 10.78 -5.41 -53.48
CA VAL A 254 11.52 -5.20 -52.23
C VAL A 254 12.43 -3.98 -52.33
N ASP A 255 13.29 -3.87 -53.35
CA ASP A 255 14.19 -2.78 -53.61
C ASP A 255 13.42 -1.41 -53.72
N ALA A 256 12.29 -1.42 -54.42
CA ALA A 256 11.46 -0.26 -54.58
C ALA A 256 10.83 0.19 -53.27
N VAL A 257 10.37 -0.72 -52.40
CA VAL A 257 9.85 -0.40 -51.08
C VAL A 257 10.95 0.14 -50.16
N GLU A 258 12.15 -0.46 -50.18
CA GLU A 258 13.29 0.03 -49.39
C GLU A 258 13.71 1.43 -49.74
N VAL A 259 13.80 1.70 -51.04
CA VAL A 259 14.13 3.07 -51.56
C VAL A 259 13.07 4.08 -51.13
N ALA A 260 11.78 3.75 -51.28
CA ALA A 260 10.69 4.65 -50.91
C ALA A 260 10.66 4.88 -49.37
N TYR A 261 10.90 3.84 -48.56
CA TYR A 261 10.97 3.99 -47.11
C TYR A 261 12.16 4.87 -46.68
N ARG A 262 13.31 4.74 -47.33
CA ARG A 262 14.48 5.57 -47.03
C ARG A 262 14.24 7.04 -47.38
N GLU A 263 13.57 7.34 -48.52
CA GLU A 263 13.40 8.71 -49.03
C GLU A 263 12.21 9.46 -48.43
N ALA A 264 11.10 8.74 -48.16
CA ALA A 264 9.84 9.36 -47.72
C ALA A 264 9.19 8.67 -46.49
N GLY A 265 9.69 7.51 -46.07
CA GLY A 265 9.07 6.73 -44.96
C GLY A 265 7.79 6.00 -45.39
N GLU A 266 7.29 6.17 -46.62
CA GLU A 266 6.12 5.49 -47.13
C GLU A 266 6.20 5.21 -48.63
N VAL A 267 5.47 4.20 -49.05
CA VAL A 267 5.32 3.80 -50.46
C VAL A 267 3.85 3.65 -50.85
N LEU A 268 3.52 4.08 -52.05
CA LEU A 268 2.19 3.94 -52.62
C LEU A 268 2.30 3.16 -53.94
N PHE A 269 1.57 2.05 -54.03
CA PHE A 269 1.39 1.33 -55.27
C PHE A 269 0.03 1.69 -55.82
N GLU A 270 0.03 2.20 -57.09
CA GLU A 270 -1.18 2.57 -57.79
C GLU A 270 -1.29 1.70 -59.07
N GLU A 271 -2.43 1.04 -59.22
CA GLU A 271 -2.71 0.23 -60.38
C GLU A 271 -2.85 1.11 -61.63
N ALA A 272 -2.15 0.78 -62.70
CA ALA A 272 -2.26 1.48 -63.96
C ALA A 272 -3.54 1.02 -64.66
N PRO A 273 -4.53 1.87 -64.90
CA PRO A 273 -5.81 1.51 -65.51
C PRO A 273 -5.63 1.01 -66.95
N ARG A 274 -6.41 0.03 -67.30
CA ARG A 274 -6.48 -0.46 -68.71
C ARG A 274 -7.39 0.42 -69.60
N GLU A 275 -8.37 1.07 -68.93
CA GLU A 275 -9.30 2.02 -69.55
C GLU A 275 -9.42 3.28 -68.69
N GLU A 276 -9.67 4.47 -69.30
CA GLU A 276 -9.72 5.77 -68.60
C GLU A 276 -10.81 5.91 -67.52
N ALA A 277 -11.80 5.02 -67.47
CA ALA A 277 -12.93 5.08 -66.57
C ALA A 277 -12.82 4.21 -65.32
N GLU A 278 -11.78 3.40 -65.15
CA GLU A 278 -11.60 2.52 -63.99
C GLU A 278 -11.10 3.28 -62.72
N GLN A 279 -11.70 2.99 -61.57
CA GLN A 279 -11.20 3.45 -60.28
C GLN A 279 -9.83 2.85 -59.98
N ARG A 280 -8.83 3.71 -59.84
CA ARG A 280 -7.44 3.27 -59.55
C ARG A 280 -7.36 2.70 -58.17
N ARG A 281 -7.01 1.44 -58.05
CA ARG A 281 -6.72 0.81 -56.75
C ARG A 281 -5.38 1.28 -56.25
N ARG A 282 -5.35 1.72 -55.01
CA ARG A 282 -4.14 2.22 -54.33
C ARG A 282 -3.85 1.38 -53.09
N LEU A 283 -2.63 0.91 -52.94
CA LEU A 283 -2.12 0.29 -51.73
C LEU A 283 -1.07 1.23 -51.13
N ARG A 284 -1.24 1.63 -49.87
CA ARG A 284 -0.31 2.46 -49.13
C ARG A 284 0.32 1.64 -48.00
N PHE A 285 1.65 1.62 -47.95
CA PHE A 285 2.43 1.02 -46.90
C PHE A 285 3.33 2.11 -46.28
N SER A 286 3.46 2.03 -44.94
CA SER A 286 4.24 3.01 -44.21
C SER A 286 5.30 2.33 -43.35
N GLY A 287 6.55 2.74 -43.50
CA GLY A 287 7.64 2.34 -42.62
C GLY A 287 7.61 3.07 -41.27
N ALA A 288 6.72 4.08 -41.12
CA ALA A 288 6.50 4.73 -39.84
C ALA A 288 5.51 3.97 -38.96
N TYR A 289 5.63 4.16 -37.66
CA TYR A 289 4.73 3.55 -36.69
C TYR A 289 3.42 4.36 -36.63
N GLU A 290 2.41 3.93 -37.37
CA GLU A 290 1.15 4.66 -37.53
C GLU A 290 -0.10 3.77 -37.47
N CYS A 291 -1.25 4.38 -37.21
CA CYS A 291 -2.54 3.70 -37.22
C CYS A 291 -2.98 3.37 -38.65
N LYS A 292 -3.36 2.13 -38.91
CA LYS A 292 -3.82 1.68 -40.23
C LYS A 292 -5.19 2.25 -40.65
N ASN A 293 -6.00 2.72 -39.70
CA ASN A 293 -7.34 3.24 -39.97
C ASN A 293 -7.35 4.77 -40.15
N CYS A 294 -6.67 5.51 -39.23
CA CYS A 294 -6.75 6.98 -39.26
C CYS A 294 -5.40 7.65 -39.59
N HIS A 295 -4.36 6.88 -39.88
CA HIS A 295 -3.01 7.34 -40.28
C HIS A 295 -2.31 8.29 -39.30
N ARG A 296 -2.76 8.32 -38.01
CA ARG A 296 -2.09 9.10 -36.97
C ARG A 296 -0.83 8.39 -36.52
N PRO A 297 0.26 9.14 -36.21
CA PRO A 297 1.48 8.56 -35.70
C PRO A 297 1.26 7.94 -34.35
N GLY A 298 1.77 6.75 -34.14
CA GLY A 298 1.82 6.04 -32.86
C GLY A 298 3.18 6.19 -32.19
N LYS A 299 3.25 5.72 -30.94
CA LYS A 299 4.52 5.57 -30.21
C LYS A 299 4.94 4.13 -30.19
N GLU A 300 6.20 3.87 -30.53
CA GLU A 300 6.77 2.54 -30.40
C GLU A 300 6.81 2.15 -28.91
N PRO A 301 6.37 0.92 -28.57
CA PRO A 301 6.33 0.48 -27.19
C PRO A 301 7.74 0.19 -26.67
N GLU A 302 8.21 1.03 -25.74
CA GLU A 302 9.45 0.85 -25.01
C GLU A 302 9.16 0.53 -23.54
N PRO A 303 10.02 -0.20 -22.79
CA PRO A 303 9.77 -0.54 -21.38
C PRO A 303 9.52 0.68 -20.49
N ARG A 304 10.15 1.84 -20.78
CA ARG A 304 9.92 3.10 -20.06
C ARG A 304 8.53 3.71 -20.28
N LEU A 305 7.84 3.37 -21.38
CA LEU A 305 6.47 3.80 -21.66
C LEU A 305 5.48 3.22 -20.63
N PHE A 306 5.78 2.05 -20.09
CA PHE A 306 4.94 1.35 -19.10
C PHE A 306 5.34 1.66 -17.66
N SER A 307 6.26 2.61 -17.43
CA SER A 307 6.66 3.00 -16.07
C SER A 307 5.87 4.22 -15.61
N PHE A 308 5.07 4.06 -14.57
CA PHE A 308 4.39 5.19 -13.93
C PHE A 308 5.34 6.03 -13.04
N ASN A 309 6.56 5.56 -12.76
CA ASN A 309 7.61 6.31 -12.07
C ASN A 309 8.45 7.17 -13.03
N ASN A 310 8.28 6.99 -14.34
CA ASN A 310 8.99 7.75 -15.36
C ASN A 310 8.04 8.74 -16.03
N PRO A 311 8.39 10.03 -16.20
CA PRO A 311 7.56 11.03 -16.89
C PRO A 311 7.14 10.64 -18.31
N PHE A 312 7.92 9.77 -18.98
CA PHE A 312 7.62 9.29 -20.32
C PHE A 312 6.39 8.35 -20.34
N GLY A 313 6.17 7.55 -19.29
CA GLY A 313 5.07 6.59 -19.19
C GLY A 313 3.93 7.06 -18.27
N ALA A 314 4.22 7.92 -17.31
CA ALA A 314 3.25 8.40 -16.33
C ALA A 314 2.13 9.22 -16.98
N CYS A 315 0.93 9.13 -16.41
CA CYS A 315 -0.17 10.02 -16.77
C CYS A 315 0.24 11.48 -16.52
N PRO A 316 0.11 12.38 -17.49
CA PRO A 316 0.56 13.77 -17.36
C PRO A 316 -0.11 14.53 -16.20
N ARG A 317 -1.38 14.21 -15.91
CA ARG A 317 -2.17 14.90 -14.88
C ARG A 317 -1.81 14.47 -13.47
N CYS A 318 -1.80 13.17 -13.18
CA CYS A 318 -1.49 12.68 -11.84
C CYS A 318 -0.01 12.30 -11.65
N GLN A 319 0.83 12.43 -12.68
CA GLN A 319 2.27 12.12 -12.63
C GLN A 319 2.58 10.71 -12.09
N GLY A 320 1.69 9.75 -12.37
CA GLY A 320 1.87 8.35 -11.97
C GLY A 320 1.32 8.00 -10.58
N PHE A 321 0.68 8.93 -9.87
CA PHE A 321 0.06 8.63 -8.57
C PHE A 321 -1.27 7.89 -8.68
N GLY A 322 -1.97 8.01 -9.81
CA GLY A 322 -3.33 7.49 -9.98
C GLY A 322 -4.41 8.39 -9.41
N ASN A 323 -4.08 9.19 -8.42
CA ASN A 323 -4.96 10.14 -7.75
C ASN A 323 -4.46 11.58 -7.95
N THR A 324 -5.38 12.52 -7.91
CA THR A 324 -5.09 13.95 -7.86
C THR A 324 -5.54 14.50 -6.52
N VAL A 325 -4.81 15.47 -5.99
CA VAL A 325 -5.29 16.22 -4.82
C VAL A 325 -6.35 17.19 -5.32
N ASP A 326 -7.59 16.79 -5.20
CA ASP A 326 -8.76 17.57 -5.61
C ASP A 326 -9.79 17.62 -4.47
N PHE A 327 -10.94 18.24 -4.69
CA PHE A 327 -11.99 18.21 -3.69
C PHE A 327 -12.64 16.84 -3.65
N ASP A 328 -12.61 16.21 -2.47
CA ASP A 328 -13.25 14.93 -2.24
C ASP A 328 -14.74 15.11 -2.03
N LEU A 329 -15.54 14.62 -2.97
CA LEU A 329 -17.00 14.71 -2.89
C LEU A 329 -17.56 13.97 -1.67
N ASN A 330 -16.86 12.98 -1.13
CA ASN A 330 -17.32 12.30 0.09
C ASN A 330 -17.11 13.18 1.33
N LEU A 331 -16.10 14.07 1.33
CA LEU A 331 -15.94 15.08 2.37
C LEU A 331 -16.87 16.27 2.20
N VAL A 332 -17.25 16.59 0.96
CA VAL A 332 -18.19 17.66 0.63
C VAL A 332 -19.62 17.24 0.94
N ILE A 333 -19.97 15.99 0.68
CA ILE A 333 -21.27 15.37 0.91
C ILE A 333 -21.08 14.11 1.76
N PRO A 334 -20.84 14.29 3.07
CA PRO A 334 -20.47 13.18 3.96
C PRO A 334 -21.64 12.23 4.20
N ASP A 335 -22.85 12.73 4.18
CA ASP A 335 -24.06 11.92 4.31
C ASP A 335 -24.92 11.97 3.04
N LYS A 336 -24.82 10.92 2.25
CA LYS A 336 -25.60 10.78 1.02
C LYS A 336 -27.08 10.42 1.27
N GLY A 337 -27.45 10.12 2.51
CA GLY A 337 -28.82 9.91 2.93
C GLY A 337 -29.58 11.21 3.22
N LEU A 338 -28.89 12.33 3.40
CA LEU A 338 -29.51 13.64 3.55
C LEU A 338 -29.97 14.19 2.20
N SER A 339 -31.08 14.93 2.24
CA SER A 339 -31.55 15.73 1.11
C SER A 339 -30.80 17.06 1.01
N LEU A 340 -30.93 17.74 -0.13
CA LEU A 340 -30.40 19.09 -0.29
C LEU A 340 -31.09 20.08 0.65
N ALA A 341 -32.35 19.87 0.97
CA ALA A 341 -33.09 20.66 1.96
C ALA A 341 -32.56 20.48 3.39
N ASP A 342 -32.13 19.26 3.75
CA ASP A 342 -31.59 18.91 5.06
C ASP A 342 -30.10 19.22 5.21
N GLY A 343 -29.47 19.74 4.16
CA GLY A 343 -28.09 20.20 4.23
C GLY A 343 -27.04 19.16 3.84
N ALA A 344 -27.27 18.33 2.84
CA ALA A 344 -26.33 17.34 2.33
C ALA A 344 -24.95 17.89 1.99
N ILE A 345 -24.83 19.19 1.60
CA ILE A 345 -23.57 19.83 1.22
C ILE A 345 -22.93 20.48 2.42
N ASP A 346 -21.99 19.79 3.11
CA ASP A 346 -21.34 20.24 4.37
C ASP A 346 -20.73 21.65 4.33
N PRO A 347 -19.95 22.07 3.30
CA PRO A 347 -19.34 23.39 3.27
C PRO A 347 -20.37 24.54 3.29
N TRP A 348 -21.58 24.31 2.73
CA TRP A 348 -22.61 25.32 2.65
C TRP A 348 -23.46 25.44 3.92
N ASN A 349 -23.37 24.49 4.85
CA ASN A 349 -24.04 24.54 6.16
C ASN A 349 -23.42 25.60 7.10
N ARG A 350 -22.18 26.04 6.82
CA ARG A 350 -21.53 27.07 7.63
C ARG A 350 -22.17 28.44 7.43
N PRO A 351 -22.32 29.24 8.48
CA PRO A 351 -23.02 30.55 8.39
C PRO A 351 -22.52 31.45 7.27
N LYS A 352 -21.20 31.47 7.04
CA LYS A 352 -20.54 32.29 6.02
C LYS A 352 -20.85 31.86 4.58
N TYR A 353 -21.19 30.61 4.35
CA TYR A 353 -21.41 30.03 3.02
C TYR A 353 -22.88 29.64 2.77
N ARG A 354 -23.78 29.85 3.73
CA ARG A 354 -25.23 29.66 3.58
C ARG A 354 -25.84 30.38 2.37
N PRO A 355 -25.35 31.54 1.91
CA PRO A 355 -25.88 32.15 0.68
C PRO A 355 -25.88 31.22 -0.54
N TRP A 356 -24.93 30.28 -0.63
CA TRP A 356 -24.92 29.27 -1.71
C TRP A 356 -26.11 28.31 -1.65
N TYR A 357 -26.51 27.90 -0.44
CA TYR A 357 -27.77 27.15 -0.27
C TYR A 357 -28.98 27.98 -0.61
N SER A 358 -28.99 29.27 -0.27
CA SER A 358 -30.11 30.15 -0.62
C SER A 358 -30.23 30.35 -2.12
N ASP A 359 -29.11 30.43 -2.83
CA ASP A 359 -29.10 30.52 -4.31
C ASP A 359 -29.58 29.20 -4.93
N LEU A 360 -29.10 28.06 -4.44
CA LEU A 360 -29.59 26.74 -4.89
C LEU A 360 -31.12 26.62 -4.71
N ARG A 361 -31.65 26.94 -3.51
CA ARG A 361 -33.07 26.85 -3.22
C ARG A 361 -33.93 27.74 -4.12
N LYS A 362 -33.45 28.94 -4.45
CA LYS A 362 -34.18 29.87 -5.33
C LYS A 362 -34.23 29.34 -6.77
N ARG A 363 -33.17 28.74 -7.26
CA ARG A 363 -33.02 28.28 -8.66
C ARG A 363 -33.44 26.82 -8.88
N ALA A 364 -33.59 26.03 -7.81
CA ALA A 364 -33.92 24.62 -7.90
C ALA A 364 -35.18 24.32 -8.77
N PRO A 365 -36.28 25.10 -8.68
CA PRO A 365 -37.45 24.87 -9.54
C PRO A 365 -37.15 25.07 -11.03
N GLU A 366 -36.37 26.12 -11.40
CA GLU A 366 -35.99 26.41 -12.78
C GLU A 366 -34.98 25.38 -13.34
N LEU A 367 -34.14 24.83 -12.47
CA LEU A 367 -33.11 23.85 -12.83
C LEU A 367 -33.63 22.39 -12.77
N GLY A 368 -34.85 22.16 -12.33
CA GLY A 368 -35.43 20.83 -12.18
C GLY A 368 -34.76 19.99 -11.09
N ILE A 369 -34.26 20.63 -10.02
CA ILE A 369 -33.55 19.94 -8.92
C ILE A 369 -34.53 19.67 -7.77
N PRO A 370 -34.85 18.39 -7.45
CA PRO A 370 -35.65 18.07 -6.29
C PRO A 370 -34.85 18.26 -5.02
N LEU A 371 -35.33 19.10 -4.09
CA LEU A 371 -34.60 19.44 -2.87
C LEU A 371 -34.76 18.42 -1.74
N ASP A 372 -35.89 17.72 -1.71
CA ASP A 372 -36.32 16.83 -0.61
C ASP A 372 -35.90 15.36 -0.81
N VAL A 373 -35.31 15.06 -1.95
CA VAL A 373 -34.81 13.70 -2.27
C VAL A 373 -33.40 13.51 -1.70
N PRO A 374 -33.09 12.38 -1.04
CA PRO A 374 -31.76 12.07 -0.59
C PRO A 374 -30.74 12.16 -1.72
N TRP A 375 -29.53 12.64 -1.42
CA TRP A 375 -28.47 12.82 -2.43
C TRP A 375 -28.21 11.55 -3.26
N ARG A 376 -28.22 10.37 -2.62
CA ARG A 376 -28.00 9.08 -3.28
C ARG A 376 -29.09 8.74 -4.31
N ASP A 377 -30.31 9.23 -4.10
CA ASP A 377 -31.48 8.91 -4.91
C ASP A 377 -31.81 10.04 -5.92
N LEU A 378 -31.04 11.14 -5.92
CA LEU A 378 -31.17 12.23 -6.88
C LEU A 378 -30.93 11.73 -8.31
N PRO A 379 -31.72 12.16 -9.30
CA PRO A 379 -31.46 11.92 -10.72
C PRO A 379 -30.07 12.38 -11.13
N GLU A 380 -29.41 11.65 -12.01
CA GLU A 380 -28.03 11.94 -12.44
C GLU A 380 -27.88 13.34 -13.04
N ALA A 381 -28.83 13.76 -13.85
CA ALA A 381 -28.88 15.12 -14.43
C ALA A 381 -28.98 16.23 -13.37
N ALA A 382 -29.74 16.00 -12.29
CA ALA A 382 -29.85 16.93 -11.17
C ALA A 382 -28.52 16.95 -10.36
N ARG A 383 -27.91 15.79 -10.10
CA ARG A 383 -26.60 15.69 -9.44
C ARG A 383 -25.51 16.44 -10.22
N GLU A 384 -25.47 16.23 -11.54
CA GLU A 384 -24.48 16.89 -12.40
C GLU A 384 -24.69 18.42 -12.40
N THR A 385 -25.94 18.89 -12.39
CA THR A 385 -26.26 20.31 -12.29
C THR A 385 -25.84 20.91 -10.94
N VAL A 386 -26.02 20.19 -9.83
CA VAL A 386 -25.55 20.64 -8.49
C VAL A 386 -24.01 20.67 -8.42
N LEU A 387 -23.34 19.72 -9.06
CA LEU A 387 -21.88 19.63 -9.06
C LEU A 387 -21.24 20.70 -9.94
N ARG A 388 -21.67 20.81 -11.21
CA ARG A 388 -21.02 21.65 -12.23
C ARG A 388 -21.66 23.01 -12.42
N GLY A 389 -22.91 23.14 -12.01
CA GLY A 389 -23.71 24.32 -12.26
C GLY A 389 -24.38 24.32 -13.66
N LYS A 390 -25.37 25.17 -13.83
CA LYS A 390 -26.10 25.40 -15.10
C LYS A 390 -26.82 26.73 -15.02
N ALA A 391 -26.97 27.44 -16.17
CA ALA A 391 -27.78 28.65 -16.31
C ALA A 391 -27.51 29.72 -15.23
N GLY A 392 -26.24 30.03 -14.97
CA GLY A 392 -25.82 31.03 -13.98
C GLY A 392 -25.74 30.54 -12.52
N PHE A 393 -26.10 29.30 -12.25
CA PHE A 393 -25.79 28.63 -11.00
C PHE A 393 -24.39 27.98 -11.11
N GLU A 394 -23.46 28.34 -10.22
CA GLU A 394 -22.05 27.91 -10.35
C GLU A 394 -21.78 26.47 -9.82
N GLY A 395 -22.69 25.91 -9.04
CA GLY A 395 -22.53 24.58 -8.47
C GLY A 395 -21.42 24.45 -7.44
N ILE A 396 -21.16 23.23 -7.00
CA ILE A 396 -20.12 22.90 -5.99
C ILE A 396 -18.72 23.21 -6.55
N PHE A 397 -18.42 22.83 -7.79
CA PHE A 397 -17.10 23.10 -8.37
C PHE A 397 -16.84 24.61 -8.56
N GLY A 398 -17.86 25.38 -8.95
CA GLY A 398 -17.78 26.82 -9.01
C GLY A 398 -17.52 27.48 -7.64
N PHE A 399 -18.19 26.99 -6.60
CA PHE A 399 -17.91 27.42 -5.22
C PHE A 399 -16.43 27.22 -4.86
N PHE A 400 -15.90 26.03 -5.05
CA PHE A 400 -14.50 25.75 -4.74
C PHE A 400 -13.53 26.55 -5.61
N ALA A 401 -13.81 26.70 -6.91
CA ALA A 401 -13.02 27.57 -7.79
C ALA A 401 -12.98 29.02 -7.30
N GLN A 402 -14.11 29.54 -6.82
CA GLN A 402 -14.18 30.88 -6.23
C GLN A 402 -13.39 30.96 -4.90
N MET A 403 -13.45 29.92 -4.07
CA MET A 403 -12.67 29.86 -2.82
C MET A 403 -11.17 29.74 -3.11
N GLU A 404 -10.74 29.01 -4.12
CA GLU A 404 -9.35 28.93 -4.52
C GLU A 404 -8.75 30.30 -4.92
N ARG A 405 -9.50 31.15 -5.61
CA ARG A 405 -9.08 32.54 -5.89
C ARG A 405 -8.85 33.36 -4.62
N LYS A 406 -9.49 32.96 -3.49
CA LYS A 406 -9.39 33.64 -2.19
C LYS A 406 -8.46 32.92 -1.19
N LYS A 407 -7.63 31.95 -1.67
CA LYS A 407 -6.72 31.12 -0.84
C LYS A 407 -5.64 31.92 -0.10
N TYR A 408 -5.44 33.21 -0.44
CA TYR A 408 -4.55 34.11 0.30
C TYR A 408 -5.04 34.37 1.75
N LYS A 409 -6.33 34.13 2.05
CA LYS A 409 -6.91 34.26 3.39
C LYS A 409 -6.73 32.96 4.18
N LEU A 410 -6.15 33.03 5.39
CA LEU A 410 -5.83 31.87 6.22
C LEU A 410 -7.05 30.95 6.44
N HIS A 411 -8.21 31.52 6.85
CA HIS A 411 -9.43 30.77 7.10
C HIS A 411 -9.99 30.05 5.84
N VAL A 412 -9.73 30.59 4.63
CA VAL A 412 -10.11 29.94 3.38
C VAL A 412 -9.17 28.76 3.10
N ARG A 413 -7.86 28.91 3.34
CA ARG A 413 -6.93 27.78 3.24
C ARG A 413 -7.28 26.63 4.16
N VAL A 414 -7.58 26.94 5.42
CA VAL A 414 -8.01 25.93 6.40
C VAL A 414 -9.32 25.25 5.96
N MET A 415 -10.26 26.02 5.43
CA MET A 415 -11.50 25.47 4.91
C MET A 415 -11.25 24.57 3.69
N LEU A 416 -10.46 25.01 2.70
CA LEU A 416 -10.14 24.24 1.52
C LEU A 416 -9.39 22.93 1.87
N SER A 417 -8.45 22.97 2.83
CA SER A 417 -7.72 21.76 3.26
C SER A 417 -8.63 20.71 3.89
N LYS A 418 -9.74 21.10 4.52
CA LYS A 418 -10.73 20.17 5.09
C LYS A 418 -11.41 19.31 4.01
N TYR A 419 -11.65 19.89 2.83
CA TYR A 419 -12.38 19.22 1.75
C TYR A 419 -11.48 18.68 0.62
N ARG A 420 -10.16 18.84 0.74
CA ARG A 420 -9.19 18.23 -0.16
C ARG A 420 -8.92 16.80 0.27
N GLY A 421 -9.04 15.91 -0.69
CA GLY A 421 -8.73 14.49 -0.55
C GLY A 421 -7.98 14.01 -1.79
N TYR A 422 -7.68 12.73 -1.79
CA TYR A 422 -7.15 12.05 -2.95
C TYR A 422 -8.33 11.56 -3.79
N ALA A 423 -8.67 12.30 -4.85
CA ALA A 423 -9.66 11.88 -5.82
C ALA A 423 -8.99 11.06 -6.94
N GLU A 424 -9.70 10.10 -7.48
CA GLU A 424 -9.24 9.34 -8.63
C GLU A 424 -8.96 10.29 -9.82
N CYS A 425 -7.83 10.11 -10.49
CA CYS A 425 -7.45 10.96 -11.63
C CYS A 425 -8.44 10.78 -12.78
N PRO A 426 -9.14 11.82 -13.24
CA PRO A 426 -10.17 11.70 -14.29
C PRO A 426 -9.59 11.28 -15.65
N ASP A 427 -8.30 11.56 -15.93
CA ASP A 427 -7.68 11.22 -17.20
C ASP A 427 -7.27 9.74 -17.28
N CYS A 428 -6.67 9.21 -16.23
CA CYS A 428 -6.22 7.82 -16.22
C CYS A 428 -7.13 6.87 -15.42
N ARG A 429 -8.09 7.38 -14.68
CA ARG A 429 -9.01 6.59 -13.85
C ARG A 429 -8.25 5.60 -12.97
N GLY A 430 -7.36 6.10 -12.14
CA GLY A 430 -6.53 5.30 -11.23
C GLY A 430 -5.39 4.50 -11.89
N GLN A 431 -5.37 4.36 -13.21
CA GLN A 431 -4.43 3.48 -13.94
C GLN A 431 -2.99 4.00 -14.02
N ARG A 432 -2.71 5.24 -13.59
CA ARG A 432 -1.38 5.85 -13.44
C ARG A 432 -0.60 6.09 -14.74
N LEU A 433 -0.89 5.37 -15.81
CA LEU A 433 -0.20 5.43 -17.09
C LEU A 433 -0.92 6.34 -18.08
N ARG A 434 -0.19 6.87 -19.03
CA ARG A 434 -0.72 7.64 -20.15
C ARG A 434 -1.52 6.78 -21.13
N ALA A 435 -2.32 7.42 -21.98
CA ALA A 435 -3.21 6.73 -22.90
C ALA A 435 -2.48 5.78 -23.86
N GLU A 436 -1.31 6.22 -24.37
CA GLU A 436 -0.51 5.42 -25.31
C GLU A 436 0.03 4.13 -24.70
N ALA A 437 0.37 4.13 -23.40
CA ALA A 437 0.76 2.91 -22.69
C ALA A 437 -0.44 1.95 -22.49
N ARG A 438 -1.62 2.53 -22.23
CA ARG A 438 -2.86 1.77 -22.01
C ARG A 438 -3.47 1.21 -23.29
N SER A 439 -3.06 1.70 -24.45
CA SER A 439 -3.50 1.20 -25.75
C SER A 439 -2.73 -0.03 -26.23
N VAL A 440 -1.67 -0.44 -25.54
CA VAL A 440 -0.92 -1.67 -25.84
C VAL A 440 -1.57 -2.85 -25.13
N ARG A 441 -1.86 -3.93 -25.86
CA ARG A 441 -2.60 -5.10 -25.35
C ARG A 441 -1.88 -6.40 -25.68
N ILE A 442 -1.98 -7.37 -24.77
CA ILE A 442 -1.64 -8.79 -24.99
C ILE A 442 -2.89 -9.60 -24.67
N ASN A 443 -3.33 -10.44 -25.58
CA ASN A 443 -4.60 -11.20 -25.48
C ASN A 443 -5.78 -10.30 -25.03
N GLY A 444 -5.86 -9.08 -25.59
CA GLY A 444 -6.93 -8.13 -25.33
C GLY A 444 -6.79 -7.31 -24.06
N GLN A 445 -5.86 -7.64 -23.15
CA GLN A 445 -5.66 -6.91 -21.90
C GLN A 445 -4.44 -5.99 -21.97
N ASN A 446 -4.58 -4.75 -21.47
CA ASN A 446 -3.45 -3.86 -21.28
C ASN A 446 -2.74 -4.11 -19.93
N ILE A 447 -1.56 -3.54 -19.75
CA ILE A 447 -0.74 -3.75 -18.53
C ILE A 447 -1.48 -3.35 -17.24
N CYS A 448 -2.34 -2.33 -17.28
CA CYS A 448 -3.10 -1.90 -16.09
C CYS A 448 -4.18 -2.92 -15.74
N GLN A 449 -4.88 -3.47 -16.74
CA GLN A 449 -5.87 -4.53 -16.55
C GLN A 449 -5.21 -5.81 -16.04
N ALA A 450 -4.08 -6.21 -16.62
CA ALA A 450 -3.31 -7.35 -16.12
C ALA A 450 -2.80 -7.14 -14.68
N SER A 451 -2.42 -5.91 -14.32
CA SER A 451 -2.02 -5.60 -12.94
C SER A 451 -3.20 -5.54 -11.97
N ALA A 452 -4.41 -5.27 -12.43
CA ALA A 452 -5.62 -5.27 -11.61
C ALA A 452 -6.14 -6.68 -11.29
N LEU A 453 -5.62 -7.71 -11.96
CA LEU A 453 -5.93 -9.12 -11.65
C LEU A 453 -5.44 -9.49 -10.26
N THR A 454 -6.17 -10.37 -9.59
CA THR A 454 -5.64 -11.05 -8.40
C THR A 454 -4.47 -11.96 -8.79
N ILE A 455 -3.63 -12.33 -7.84
CA ILE A 455 -2.50 -13.23 -8.09
C ILE A 455 -2.97 -14.54 -8.72
N ALA A 456 -4.08 -15.12 -8.23
CA ALA A 456 -4.67 -16.32 -8.80
C ALA A 456 -5.15 -16.11 -10.24
N GLN A 457 -5.86 -15.02 -10.53
CA GLN A 457 -6.33 -14.67 -11.87
C GLN A 457 -5.15 -14.37 -12.82
N ALA A 458 -4.13 -13.66 -12.33
CA ALA A 458 -2.93 -13.34 -13.09
C ALA A 458 -2.17 -14.62 -13.48
N ARG A 459 -2.03 -15.58 -12.56
CA ARG A 459 -1.44 -16.88 -12.83
C ARG A 459 -2.19 -17.59 -13.96
N THR A 460 -3.50 -17.72 -13.85
CA THR A 460 -4.34 -18.31 -14.90
C THR A 460 -4.19 -17.57 -16.23
N PHE A 461 -4.16 -16.24 -16.22
CA PHE A 461 -4.00 -15.43 -17.43
C PHE A 461 -2.65 -15.67 -18.11
N PHE A 462 -1.54 -15.64 -17.36
CA PHE A 462 -0.20 -15.82 -17.92
C PHE A 462 0.10 -17.26 -18.30
N ASP A 463 -0.57 -18.26 -17.71
CA ASP A 463 -0.47 -19.67 -18.11
C ASP A 463 -1.21 -19.94 -19.42
N ALA A 464 -2.34 -19.26 -19.65
CA ALA A 464 -3.19 -19.42 -20.82
C ALA A 464 -2.84 -18.51 -22.01
N LEU A 465 -1.73 -17.73 -21.94
CA LEU A 465 -1.34 -16.80 -23.00
C LEU A 465 -1.11 -17.54 -24.33
N LYS A 466 -1.75 -17.06 -25.39
CA LYS A 466 -1.53 -17.52 -26.77
C LYS A 466 -0.62 -16.51 -27.47
N LEU A 467 0.56 -16.93 -27.82
CA LEU A 467 1.59 -16.13 -28.49
C LEU A 467 1.91 -16.73 -29.85
N THR A 468 2.43 -15.95 -30.75
CA THR A 468 3.01 -16.44 -32.00
C THR A 468 4.37 -17.11 -31.72
N PRO A 469 4.88 -18.04 -32.55
CA PRO A 469 6.17 -18.70 -32.32
C PRO A 469 7.32 -17.68 -32.04
N MET A 470 7.39 -16.60 -32.79
CA MET A 470 8.38 -15.54 -32.59
C MET A 470 8.20 -14.82 -31.26
N GLN A 471 6.96 -14.60 -30.83
CA GLN A 471 6.67 -14.01 -29.52
C GLN A 471 6.98 -14.97 -28.37
N GLU A 472 6.80 -16.30 -28.58
CA GLU A 472 7.16 -17.32 -27.57
C GLU A 472 8.65 -17.36 -27.29
N ASP A 473 9.49 -17.26 -28.32
CA ASP A 473 10.95 -17.17 -28.16
C ASP A 473 11.38 -15.96 -27.33
N ILE A 474 10.73 -14.81 -27.55
CA ILE A 474 11.04 -13.58 -26.83
C ILE A 474 10.45 -13.59 -25.41
N ALA A 475 9.21 -14.05 -25.27
CA ALA A 475 8.46 -14.01 -24.02
C ALA A 475 8.82 -15.14 -23.06
N GLY A 476 9.33 -16.27 -23.55
CA GLY A 476 9.60 -17.47 -22.76
C GLY A 476 10.36 -17.21 -21.45
N PRO A 477 11.56 -16.62 -21.51
CA PRO A 477 12.33 -16.29 -20.30
C PRO A 477 11.58 -15.32 -19.36
N ILE A 478 10.86 -14.33 -19.92
CA ILE A 478 10.10 -13.34 -19.15
C ILE A 478 8.92 -14.01 -18.42
N LEU A 479 8.18 -14.84 -19.14
CA LEU A 479 7.02 -15.55 -18.59
C LEU A 479 7.41 -16.58 -17.53
N LEU A 480 8.56 -17.24 -17.69
CA LEU A 480 9.10 -18.15 -16.68
C LEU A 480 9.24 -17.43 -15.33
N GLU A 481 9.86 -16.26 -15.34
CA GLU A 481 10.06 -15.43 -14.13
C GLU A 481 8.74 -14.92 -13.54
N VAL A 482 7.81 -14.46 -14.38
CA VAL A 482 6.48 -14.01 -13.95
C VAL A 482 5.70 -15.14 -13.29
N ARG A 483 5.62 -16.30 -13.95
CA ARG A 483 4.91 -17.48 -13.45
C ARG A 483 5.48 -17.99 -12.14
N GLN A 484 6.80 -18.02 -12.03
CA GLN A 484 7.46 -18.48 -10.81
C GLN A 484 7.19 -17.53 -9.62
N ARG A 485 7.30 -16.20 -9.81
CA ARG A 485 6.99 -15.23 -8.75
C ARG A 485 5.50 -15.26 -8.35
N LEU A 486 4.60 -15.42 -9.32
CA LEU A 486 3.17 -15.61 -9.04
C LEU A 486 2.92 -16.89 -8.24
N SER A 487 3.62 -17.99 -8.56
CA SER A 487 3.52 -19.26 -7.83
C SER A 487 3.99 -19.11 -6.38
N PHE A 488 5.07 -18.38 -6.12
CA PHE A 488 5.52 -18.12 -4.74
C PHE A 488 4.53 -17.26 -3.95
N LEU A 489 3.94 -16.24 -4.60
CA LEU A 489 2.91 -15.41 -3.95
C LEU A 489 1.63 -16.23 -3.63
N ASP A 490 1.26 -17.15 -4.49
CA ASP A 490 0.15 -18.08 -4.26
C ASP A 490 0.47 -19.06 -3.12
N ALA A 491 1.68 -19.61 -3.10
CA ALA A 491 2.14 -20.51 -2.05
C ALA A 491 2.13 -19.87 -0.65
N VAL A 492 2.47 -18.58 -0.53
CA VAL A 492 2.38 -17.84 0.75
C VAL A 492 0.94 -17.42 1.14
N GLY A 493 -0.09 -17.84 0.40
CA GLY A 493 -1.50 -17.55 0.71
C GLY A 493 -1.91 -16.11 0.40
N LEU A 494 -1.37 -15.51 -0.65
CA LEU A 494 -1.69 -14.15 -1.10
C LEU A 494 -2.49 -14.12 -2.42
N GLU A 495 -3.07 -15.24 -2.82
CA GLU A 495 -3.81 -15.42 -4.05
C GLU A 495 -4.92 -14.40 -4.28
N TYR A 496 -5.48 -13.84 -3.21
CA TYR A 496 -6.58 -12.87 -3.23
C TYR A 496 -6.14 -11.42 -3.48
N LEU A 497 -4.84 -11.10 -3.35
CA LEU A 497 -4.33 -9.74 -3.56
C LEU A 497 -4.25 -9.42 -5.05
N THR A 498 -4.60 -8.18 -5.43
CA THR A 498 -4.36 -7.67 -6.78
C THR A 498 -2.92 -7.18 -6.91
N LEU A 499 -2.33 -7.34 -8.11
CA LEU A 499 -0.95 -6.94 -8.37
C LEU A 499 -0.76 -5.41 -8.29
N ASP A 500 -1.78 -4.62 -8.55
CA ASP A 500 -1.77 -3.15 -8.47
C ASP A 500 -2.04 -2.60 -7.06
N ARG A 501 -2.36 -3.47 -6.08
CA ARG A 501 -2.63 -3.04 -4.70
C ARG A 501 -1.44 -2.27 -4.13
N LEU A 502 -1.74 -1.13 -3.55
CA LEU A 502 -0.73 -0.27 -2.93
C LEU A 502 -0.06 -0.96 -1.74
N ALA A 503 1.26 -0.96 -1.70
CA ALA A 503 2.03 -1.52 -0.60
C ALA A 503 1.70 -0.87 0.76
N SER A 504 1.33 0.41 0.77
CA SER A 504 0.91 1.13 1.98
C SER A 504 -0.45 0.70 2.56
N THR A 505 -1.24 -0.06 1.80
CA THR A 505 -2.56 -0.58 2.23
C THR A 505 -2.49 -2.03 2.70
N LEU A 506 -1.32 -2.64 2.64
CA LEU A 506 -1.10 -4.02 3.09
C LEU A 506 -1.03 -4.08 4.61
N SER A 507 -1.54 -5.14 5.19
CA SER A 507 -1.27 -5.48 6.59
C SER A 507 0.21 -5.83 6.79
N GLY A 508 0.69 -5.79 8.04
CA GLY A 508 2.07 -6.17 8.35
C GLY A 508 2.42 -7.58 7.88
N GLY A 509 1.54 -8.55 8.10
CA GLY A 509 1.71 -9.92 7.66
C GLY A 509 1.67 -10.10 6.14
N GLU A 510 0.79 -9.39 5.42
CA GLU A 510 0.78 -9.40 3.94
C GLU A 510 2.10 -8.87 3.37
N ALA A 511 2.60 -7.75 3.89
CA ALA A 511 3.87 -7.16 3.45
C ALA A 511 5.05 -8.11 3.72
N GLN A 512 5.08 -8.75 4.87
CA GLN A 512 6.11 -9.72 5.25
C GLN A 512 6.11 -10.96 4.35
N ARG A 513 4.93 -11.50 4.03
CA ARG A 513 4.79 -12.63 3.10
C ARG A 513 5.21 -12.29 1.67
N ILE A 514 4.94 -11.05 1.22
CA ILE A 514 5.46 -10.56 -0.07
C ILE A 514 6.99 -10.55 -0.05
N GLN A 515 7.62 -10.06 1.01
CA GLN A 515 9.07 -10.09 1.15
C GLN A 515 9.62 -11.51 1.14
N LEU A 516 8.97 -12.45 1.85
CA LEU A 516 9.34 -13.86 1.87
C LEU A 516 9.25 -14.48 0.48
N ALA A 517 8.14 -14.27 -0.24
CA ALA A 517 7.97 -14.76 -1.61
C ALA A 517 9.03 -14.17 -2.58
N THR A 518 9.39 -12.89 -2.39
CA THR A 518 10.45 -12.24 -3.18
C THR A 518 11.82 -12.85 -2.88
N SER A 519 12.09 -13.17 -1.61
CA SER A 519 13.35 -13.82 -1.19
C SER A 519 13.50 -15.23 -1.78
N LEU A 520 12.42 -16.02 -1.82
CA LEU A 520 12.38 -17.30 -2.52
C LEU A 520 12.67 -17.13 -4.02
N GLY A 521 12.07 -16.10 -4.63
CA GLY A 521 12.28 -15.78 -6.05
C GLY A 521 13.73 -15.43 -6.39
N SER A 522 14.49 -14.88 -5.43
CA SER A 522 15.92 -14.54 -5.62
C SER A 522 16.85 -15.76 -5.63
N ARG A 523 16.39 -16.92 -5.15
CA ARG A 523 17.15 -18.20 -5.06
C ARG A 523 18.53 -18.04 -4.44
N LEU A 524 18.66 -17.19 -3.44
CA LEU A 524 19.91 -17.04 -2.71
C LEU A 524 20.22 -18.32 -1.94
N VAL A 525 21.47 -18.73 -1.96
CA VAL A 525 22.00 -19.93 -1.29
C VAL A 525 23.08 -19.49 -0.30
N GLY A 526 23.14 -20.15 0.86
CA GLY A 526 24.15 -19.86 1.88
C GLY A 526 23.91 -18.53 2.60
N ALA A 527 22.70 -18.00 2.59
CA ALA A 527 22.31 -16.80 3.32
C ALA A 527 21.73 -17.13 4.70
N LEU A 528 21.78 -16.16 5.60
CA LEU A 528 21.11 -16.18 6.89
C LEU A 528 19.83 -15.36 6.83
N TYR A 529 18.66 -15.99 6.93
CA TYR A 529 17.39 -15.32 7.04
C TYR A 529 16.96 -15.16 8.48
N VAL A 530 16.60 -13.96 8.89
CA VAL A 530 16.07 -13.66 10.22
C VAL A 530 14.65 -13.10 10.07
N LEU A 531 13.64 -13.83 10.56
CA LEU A 531 12.22 -13.51 10.42
C LEU A 531 11.60 -13.17 11.77
N ASP A 532 10.73 -12.14 11.77
CA ASP A 532 10.01 -11.67 12.96
C ASP A 532 8.54 -12.08 12.88
N GLU A 533 8.14 -13.11 13.63
CA GLU A 533 6.76 -13.59 13.75
C GLU A 533 6.03 -13.74 12.40
N PRO A 534 6.53 -14.54 11.45
CA PRO A 534 5.96 -14.65 10.10
C PRO A 534 4.56 -15.29 10.07
N SER A 535 4.10 -15.96 11.13
CA SER A 535 2.76 -16.55 11.25
C SER A 535 1.67 -15.53 11.59
N ILE A 536 2.02 -14.26 11.84
CA ILE A 536 1.08 -13.21 12.26
C ILE A 536 -0.10 -13.06 11.29
N GLY A 537 -1.32 -13.04 11.83
CA GLY A 537 -2.55 -12.84 11.07
C GLY A 537 -2.87 -13.99 10.11
N LEU A 538 -2.18 -15.14 10.26
CA LEU A 538 -2.45 -16.34 9.50
C LEU A 538 -3.50 -17.20 10.20
N HIS A 539 -4.39 -17.73 9.39
CA HIS A 539 -5.21 -18.84 9.82
C HIS A 539 -4.35 -20.11 9.90
N THR A 540 -4.64 -21.04 10.81
CA THR A 540 -3.88 -22.28 11.02
C THR A 540 -3.67 -23.08 9.72
N ARG A 541 -4.62 -23.03 8.76
CA ARG A 541 -4.47 -23.60 7.43
C ARG A 541 -3.30 -22.99 6.66
N ASP A 542 -3.14 -21.66 6.76
CA ASP A 542 -2.14 -20.91 6.01
C ASP A 542 -0.77 -20.99 6.69
N THR A 543 -0.72 -21.22 8.02
CA THR A 543 0.52 -21.51 8.77
C THR A 543 1.22 -22.76 8.24
N ALA A 544 0.47 -23.80 7.88
CA ALA A 544 1.07 -25.02 7.29
C ALA A 544 1.77 -24.73 5.94
N ARG A 545 1.21 -23.86 5.13
CA ARG A 545 1.86 -23.40 3.87
C ARG A 545 3.12 -22.60 4.16
N LEU A 546 3.09 -21.73 5.15
CA LEU A 546 4.27 -20.97 5.59
C LEU A 546 5.40 -21.89 6.05
N ILE A 547 5.11 -22.91 6.85
CA ILE A 547 6.10 -23.88 7.30
C ILE A 547 6.76 -24.57 6.11
N HIS A 548 5.99 -25.04 5.14
CA HIS A 548 6.54 -25.66 3.92
C HIS A 548 7.50 -24.72 3.16
N ILE A 549 7.16 -23.45 3.07
CA ILE A 549 8.02 -22.43 2.44
C ILE A 549 9.32 -22.22 3.20
N LEU A 550 9.25 -22.20 4.53
CA LEU A 550 10.47 -22.10 5.36
C LEU A 550 11.35 -23.33 5.20
N GLU A 551 10.75 -24.52 5.08
CA GLU A 551 11.47 -25.77 4.78
C GLU A 551 12.12 -25.73 3.39
N GLU A 552 11.39 -25.29 2.35
CA GLU A 552 11.97 -25.12 1.01
C GLU A 552 13.16 -24.13 1.02
N LEU A 553 13.01 -23.00 1.74
CA LEU A 553 14.08 -22.00 1.84
C LEU A 553 15.31 -22.56 2.57
N ARG A 554 15.12 -23.39 3.61
CA ARG A 554 16.16 -24.14 4.32
C ARG A 554 16.85 -25.14 3.38
N ASP A 555 16.06 -25.92 2.66
CA ASP A 555 16.52 -27.00 1.80
C ASP A 555 17.32 -26.50 0.57
N LEU A 556 17.16 -25.22 0.24
CA LEU A 556 18.06 -24.52 -0.69
C LEU A 556 19.47 -24.26 -0.11
N GLY A 557 19.74 -24.68 1.14
CA GLY A 557 21.05 -24.50 1.80
C GLY A 557 21.18 -23.20 2.60
N ASN A 558 20.07 -22.59 3.00
CA ASN A 558 20.07 -21.38 3.82
C ASN A 558 19.90 -21.71 5.32
N THR A 559 20.40 -20.83 6.16
CA THR A 559 20.15 -20.87 7.62
C THR A 559 18.99 -19.94 7.95
N ILE A 560 18.00 -20.42 8.69
CA ILE A 560 16.79 -19.65 9.00
C ILE A 560 16.64 -19.51 10.50
N ILE A 561 16.54 -18.27 10.97
CA ILE A 561 16.22 -17.93 12.35
C ILE A 561 14.85 -17.26 12.36
N VAL A 562 13.91 -17.81 13.13
CA VAL A 562 12.55 -17.29 13.27
C VAL A 562 12.28 -16.95 14.72
N VAL A 563 11.84 -15.73 14.99
CA VAL A 563 11.24 -15.38 16.29
C VAL A 563 9.76 -15.73 16.21
N GLU A 564 9.30 -16.70 17.02
CA GLU A 564 7.92 -17.20 16.90
C GLU A 564 7.29 -17.68 18.21
N HIS A 565 5.94 -17.73 18.19
CA HIS A 565 5.10 -18.20 19.28
C HIS A 565 4.06 -19.24 18.84
N ASP A 566 3.89 -19.44 17.53
CA ASP A 566 2.94 -20.40 16.99
C ASP A 566 3.39 -21.84 17.26
N ALA A 567 2.48 -22.67 17.81
CA ALA A 567 2.81 -24.03 18.21
C ALA A 567 3.22 -24.92 17.04
N ASP A 568 2.65 -24.73 15.86
CA ASP A 568 2.93 -25.56 14.69
C ASP A 568 4.31 -25.21 14.11
N VAL A 569 4.69 -23.93 14.09
CA VAL A 569 6.03 -23.48 13.69
C VAL A 569 7.09 -23.98 14.68
N LEU A 570 6.80 -23.92 16.00
CA LEU A 570 7.69 -24.44 17.04
C LEU A 570 7.92 -25.95 16.89
N ARG A 571 6.89 -26.72 16.55
CA ARG A 571 7.00 -28.16 16.32
C ARG A 571 7.75 -28.54 15.06
N ALA A 572 7.70 -27.68 14.04
CA ALA A 572 8.39 -27.89 12.77
C ALA A 572 9.88 -27.49 12.80
N ALA A 573 10.32 -26.82 13.87
CA ALA A 573 11.70 -26.38 14.02
C ALA A 573 12.69 -27.54 14.13
N ASP A 574 13.81 -27.45 13.43
CA ASP A 574 14.96 -28.37 13.61
C ASP A 574 15.69 -28.10 14.92
N HIS A 575 15.72 -26.84 15.34
CA HIS A 575 16.42 -26.35 16.52
C HIS A 575 15.62 -25.24 17.21
N LEU A 576 15.62 -25.24 18.54
CA LEU A 576 14.86 -24.30 19.35
C LEU A 576 15.76 -23.61 20.39
N LEU A 577 15.55 -22.31 20.56
CA LEU A 577 16.17 -21.52 21.64
C LEU A 577 15.04 -20.93 22.48
N ASP A 578 14.90 -21.33 23.73
CA ASP A 578 13.88 -20.82 24.64
C ASP A 578 14.45 -19.81 25.63
N LEU A 579 13.97 -18.57 25.56
CA LEU A 579 14.46 -17.44 26.36
C LEU A 579 13.47 -17.08 27.48
N GLY A 580 13.99 -16.87 28.68
CA GLY A 580 13.18 -16.56 29.84
C GLY A 580 13.97 -16.21 31.10
N PRO A 581 13.45 -16.57 32.29
CA PRO A 581 12.13 -17.18 32.59
C PRO A 581 10.97 -16.17 32.56
N GLY A 582 11.25 -14.88 32.51
CA GLY A 582 10.26 -13.79 32.52
C GLY A 582 10.57 -12.70 31.50
N ALA A 583 9.98 -11.52 31.70
CA ALA A 583 10.12 -10.35 30.84
C ALA A 583 11.08 -9.32 31.47
N GLY A 584 11.72 -8.48 30.64
CA GLY A 584 12.59 -7.39 31.08
C GLY A 584 13.73 -7.87 31.95
N GLU A 585 13.86 -7.34 33.18
CA GLU A 585 14.92 -7.73 34.12
C GLU A 585 14.90 -9.23 34.50
N PHE A 586 13.75 -9.86 34.46
CA PHE A 586 13.60 -11.29 34.78
C PHE A 586 13.79 -12.19 33.54
N GLY A 587 13.95 -11.59 32.35
CA GLY A 587 14.26 -12.27 31.10
C GLY A 587 15.76 -12.33 30.81
N GLY A 588 16.07 -12.53 29.53
CA GLY A 588 17.41 -12.44 28.99
C GLY A 588 18.33 -13.62 29.31
N LYS A 589 17.78 -14.76 29.70
CA LYS A 589 18.54 -15.99 29.90
C LYS A 589 18.10 -17.06 28.91
N LEU A 590 19.02 -17.83 28.42
CA LEU A 590 18.74 -19.05 27.69
C LEU A 590 18.31 -20.13 28.70
N LEU A 591 17.09 -20.64 28.60
CA LEU A 591 16.52 -21.65 29.50
C LEU A 591 16.73 -23.05 28.94
N ALA A 592 16.58 -23.19 27.63
CA ALA A 592 16.75 -24.48 26.96
C ALA A 592 17.18 -24.23 25.50
N GLU A 593 17.97 -25.17 24.99
CA GLU A 593 18.49 -25.19 23.63
C GLU A 593 18.48 -26.65 23.13
N GLY A 594 18.13 -26.83 21.83
CA GLY A 594 18.13 -28.17 21.24
C GLY A 594 16.87 -28.47 20.44
N GLY A 595 16.55 -29.73 20.22
CA GLY A 595 15.34 -30.16 19.51
C GLY A 595 14.08 -30.05 20.39
N LEU A 596 12.90 -30.28 19.78
CA LEU A 596 11.61 -30.19 20.46
C LEU A 596 11.54 -31.01 21.74
N ALA A 597 12.02 -32.27 21.71
CA ALA A 597 12.00 -33.16 22.84
C ALA A 597 12.80 -32.64 24.05
N GLU A 598 13.92 -31.97 23.82
CA GLU A 598 14.79 -31.37 24.84
C GLU A 598 14.11 -30.17 25.51
N ILE A 599 13.38 -29.36 24.71
CA ILE A 599 12.61 -28.23 25.23
C ILE A 599 11.41 -28.71 26.08
N GLU A 600 10.68 -29.73 25.60
CA GLU A 600 9.54 -30.32 26.32
C GLU A 600 9.95 -31.04 27.65
N ALA A 601 11.16 -31.58 27.69
CA ALA A 601 11.72 -32.25 28.88
C ALA A 601 12.15 -31.23 29.94
N ASN A 602 12.50 -29.98 29.57
CA ASN A 602 13.01 -28.99 30.49
C ASN A 602 11.90 -28.42 31.41
N PRO A 603 11.91 -28.64 32.73
CA PRO A 603 10.87 -28.15 33.62
C PRO A 603 10.85 -26.64 33.80
N ASN A 604 11.95 -25.93 33.46
CA ASN A 604 12.07 -24.49 33.55
C ASN A 604 11.57 -23.79 32.28
N SER A 605 11.43 -24.51 31.16
CA SER A 605 10.86 -24.00 29.93
C SER A 605 9.34 -23.89 30.01
N LEU A 606 8.82 -22.66 30.02
CA LEU A 606 7.38 -22.45 30.00
C LEU A 606 6.81 -22.85 28.62
N THR A 607 7.54 -22.57 27.56
CA THR A 607 7.21 -22.99 26.19
C THR A 607 7.11 -24.50 26.10
N GLY A 608 8.10 -25.25 26.65
CA GLY A 608 8.09 -26.71 26.64
C GLY A 608 6.91 -27.30 27.43
N ARG A 609 6.53 -26.66 28.53
CA ARG A 609 5.36 -27.10 29.33
C ARG A 609 4.04 -26.92 28.57
N TYR A 610 3.90 -25.88 27.77
CA TYR A 610 2.72 -25.70 26.91
C TYR A 610 2.73 -26.69 25.74
N LEU A 611 3.86 -26.86 25.05
CA LEU A 611 3.98 -27.78 23.91
C LEU A 611 3.74 -29.22 24.28
N SER A 612 4.24 -29.65 25.45
CA SER A 612 4.01 -31.02 26.02
C SER A 612 2.61 -31.21 26.60
N GLY A 613 1.76 -30.18 26.65
CA GLY A 613 0.41 -30.27 27.24
C GLY A 613 0.36 -30.30 28.77
N LYS A 614 1.53 -30.19 29.46
CA LYS A 614 1.59 -30.13 30.96
C LYS A 614 0.89 -28.88 31.50
N VAL A 615 0.85 -27.80 30.70
CA VAL A 615 0.10 -26.59 30.97
C VAL A 615 -0.73 -26.30 29.72
N SER A 616 -1.99 -25.92 29.90
CA SER A 616 -2.87 -25.53 28.78
C SER A 616 -3.82 -24.42 29.23
N ILE A 617 -4.30 -23.64 28.29
CA ILE A 617 -5.42 -22.71 28.53
C ILE A 617 -6.70 -23.52 28.56
N PRO A 618 -7.40 -23.56 29.73
CA PRO A 618 -8.56 -24.42 29.86
C PRO A 618 -9.76 -23.92 29.08
N VAL A 619 -10.51 -24.84 28.48
CA VAL A 619 -11.84 -24.55 27.91
C VAL A 619 -12.77 -24.12 29.05
N PRO A 620 -13.56 -23.05 28.89
CA PRO A 620 -14.51 -22.64 29.92
C PRO A 620 -15.53 -23.75 30.23
N THR A 621 -15.69 -24.10 31.50
CA THR A 621 -16.67 -25.11 31.94
C THR A 621 -18.12 -24.67 31.71
N ARG A 622 -18.35 -23.37 31.62
CA ARG A 622 -19.66 -22.77 31.33
C ARG A 622 -19.46 -21.54 30.43
N ARG A 623 -20.16 -21.53 29.29
CA ARG A 623 -20.23 -20.36 28.39
C ARG A 623 -21.42 -19.50 28.76
N ARG A 624 -21.33 -18.21 28.45
CA ARG A 624 -22.49 -17.29 28.50
C ARG A 624 -23.45 -17.66 27.37
N THR A 625 -24.75 -17.77 27.70
CA THR A 625 -25.77 -18.01 26.69
C THR A 625 -26.19 -16.72 26.04
N PRO A 626 -26.36 -16.67 24.68
CA PRO A 626 -26.84 -15.49 23.99
C PRO A 626 -28.17 -15.01 24.56
N GLY A 627 -28.20 -13.78 25.05
CA GLY A 627 -29.41 -13.10 25.49
C GLY A 627 -30.27 -12.61 24.32
N ARG A 628 -31.35 -11.89 24.66
CA ARG A 628 -32.22 -11.23 23.66
C ARG A 628 -31.56 -9.97 23.06
N GLU A 629 -30.54 -9.43 23.70
CA GLU A 629 -29.85 -8.23 23.26
C GLU A 629 -28.83 -8.60 22.16
N ARG A 630 -29.11 -8.19 20.94
CA ARG A 630 -28.24 -8.42 19.76
C ARG A 630 -28.04 -7.15 18.97
N LEU A 631 -26.87 -7.00 18.40
CA LEU A 631 -26.59 -6.03 17.37
C LEU A 631 -26.81 -6.72 16.02
N VAL A 632 -27.74 -6.22 15.21
CA VAL A 632 -28.11 -6.83 13.93
C VAL A 632 -27.76 -5.88 12.79
N LEU A 633 -26.85 -6.32 11.95
CA LEU A 633 -26.42 -5.63 10.73
C LEU A 633 -26.96 -6.40 9.52
N ARG A 634 -27.73 -5.73 8.65
CA ARG A 634 -28.31 -6.34 7.45
C ARG A 634 -27.76 -5.73 6.18
N GLY A 635 -27.45 -6.58 5.21
CA GLY A 635 -27.07 -6.19 3.86
C GLY A 635 -25.74 -5.47 3.79
N ALA A 636 -24.74 -5.88 4.57
CA ALA A 636 -23.39 -5.30 4.55
C ALA A 636 -22.69 -5.50 3.19
N GLN A 637 -22.24 -4.40 2.58
CA GLN A 637 -21.53 -4.40 1.28
C GLN A 637 -20.28 -3.56 1.38
N ALA A 638 -19.12 -4.19 1.21
CA ALA A 638 -17.83 -3.55 1.06
C ALA A 638 -16.81 -4.60 0.59
N ASN A 639 -15.93 -4.26 -0.33
CA ASN A 639 -14.94 -5.18 -0.90
C ASN A 639 -15.59 -6.52 -1.31
N ASN A 640 -15.18 -7.63 -0.70
CA ASN A 640 -15.72 -8.97 -0.97
C ASN A 640 -17.02 -9.31 -0.20
N LEU A 641 -17.59 -8.38 0.57
CA LEU A 641 -18.88 -8.58 1.20
C LEU A 641 -20.02 -8.18 0.25
N HIS A 642 -20.90 -9.10 -0.06
CA HIS A 642 -22.01 -8.92 -1.03
C HIS A 642 -23.39 -9.06 -0.38
N GLY A 643 -23.73 -8.11 0.49
CA GLY A 643 -25.04 -8.09 1.15
C GLY A 643 -25.14 -9.03 2.36
N LEU A 644 -24.05 -9.14 3.13
CA LEU A 644 -23.97 -10.00 4.30
C LEU A 644 -24.88 -9.54 5.43
N ASP A 645 -25.62 -10.47 6.01
CA ASP A 645 -26.40 -10.29 7.24
C ASP A 645 -25.65 -10.93 8.41
N VAL A 646 -25.54 -10.21 9.53
CA VAL A 646 -24.81 -10.67 10.71
C VAL A 646 -25.59 -10.29 11.98
N GLU A 647 -25.68 -11.24 12.93
CA GLU A 647 -26.26 -11.04 14.25
C GLU A 647 -25.21 -11.27 15.33
N ILE A 648 -24.92 -10.26 16.13
CA ILE A 648 -23.88 -10.28 17.15
C ILE A 648 -24.52 -10.19 18.54
N PRO A 649 -24.47 -11.23 19.35
CA PRO A 649 -24.97 -11.18 20.72
C PRO A 649 -24.13 -10.24 21.59
N LEU A 650 -24.78 -9.44 22.44
CA LEU A 650 -24.13 -8.50 23.34
C LEU A 650 -23.85 -9.10 24.74
N GLY A 651 -22.94 -8.50 25.51
CA GLY A 651 -22.59 -8.91 26.87
C GLY A 651 -21.76 -10.19 26.95
N MET A 652 -21.05 -10.54 25.88
CA MET A 652 -20.23 -11.75 25.82
C MET A 652 -18.97 -11.56 24.94
N LEU A 653 -18.12 -12.61 24.89
CA LEU A 653 -16.98 -12.69 23.99
C LEU A 653 -17.40 -13.32 22.66
N VAL A 654 -17.40 -12.52 21.61
CA VAL A 654 -17.68 -12.97 20.24
C VAL A 654 -16.38 -12.99 19.46
N ALA A 655 -15.98 -14.16 18.94
CA ALA A 655 -14.84 -14.30 18.05
C ALA A 655 -15.29 -14.29 16.58
N ILE A 656 -14.70 -13.40 15.78
CA ILE A 656 -14.87 -13.38 14.32
C ILE A 656 -13.66 -14.03 13.70
N THR A 657 -13.86 -15.17 13.05
CA THR A 657 -12.82 -16.05 12.54
C THR A 657 -12.92 -16.26 11.03
N GLY A 658 -12.00 -17.02 10.44
CA GLY A 658 -12.00 -17.39 9.03
C GLY A 658 -10.63 -17.24 8.38
N VAL A 659 -10.47 -17.79 7.20
CA VAL A 659 -9.20 -17.75 6.46
C VAL A 659 -8.74 -16.33 6.13
N SER A 660 -7.46 -16.17 5.78
CA SER A 660 -6.91 -14.89 5.36
C SER A 660 -7.67 -14.36 4.12
N GLY A 661 -8.01 -13.06 4.11
CA GLY A 661 -8.77 -12.46 3.01
C GLY A 661 -10.28 -12.78 2.98
N SER A 662 -10.86 -13.51 3.96
CA SER A 662 -12.29 -13.86 3.99
C SER A 662 -13.24 -12.68 4.24
N GLY A 663 -12.73 -11.48 4.56
CA GLY A 663 -13.54 -10.27 4.75
C GLY A 663 -13.75 -9.84 6.21
N LYS A 664 -13.09 -10.47 7.19
CA LYS A 664 -13.21 -10.15 8.63
C LYS A 664 -13.00 -8.66 8.94
N SER A 665 -11.85 -8.13 8.58
CA SER A 665 -11.52 -6.71 8.83
C SER A 665 -12.43 -5.76 8.05
N THR A 666 -12.87 -6.15 6.84
CA THR A 666 -13.86 -5.40 6.07
C THR A 666 -15.19 -5.32 6.83
N LEU A 667 -15.71 -6.44 7.31
CA LEU A 667 -16.94 -6.50 8.08
C LEU A 667 -16.85 -5.65 9.35
N VAL A 668 -15.78 -5.87 10.13
CA VAL A 668 -15.65 -5.30 11.48
C VAL A 668 -15.25 -3.83 11.45
N HIS A 669 -14.17 -3.49 10.70
CA HIS A 669 -13.63 -2.12 10.69
C HIS A 669 -14.40 -1.19 9.74
N GLN A 670 -14.62 -1.63 8.48
CA GLN A 670 -15.15 -0.73 7.47
C GLN A 670 -16.68 -0.60 7.55
N VAL A 671 -17.39 -1.66 7.98
CA VAL A 671 -18.85 -1.61 8.04
C VAL A 671 -19.33 -1.45 9.48
N LEU A 672 -19.11 -2.44 10.34
CA LEU A 672 -19.72 -2.52 11.67
C LEU A 672 -19.29 -1.38 12.59
N TYR A 673 -17.96 -1.22 12.81
CA TYR A 673 -17.44 -0.17 13.70
C TYR A 673 -17.90 1.22 13.27
N ARG A 674 -17.76 1.53 11.98
CA ARG A 674 -18.15 2.84 11.45
C ARG A 674 -19.65 3.09 11.53
N ALA A 675 -20.47 2.06 11.27
CA ALA A 675 -21.92 2.15 11.39
C ALA A 675 -22.36 2.41 12.82
N VAL A 676 -21.77 1.70 13.80
CA VAL A 676 -22.08 1.87 15.23
C VAL A 676 -21.57 3.23 15.74
N ALA A 677 -20.33 3.60 15.42
CA ALA A 677 -19.76 4.89 15.81
C ALA A 677 -20.58 6.07 15.29
N ARG A 678 -21.07 5.97 14.04
CA ARG A 678 -21.96 6.97 13.43
C ARG A 678 -23.31 7.05 14.15
N ALA A 679 -23.92 5.92 14.46
CA ALA A 679 -25.19 5.86 15.15
C ALA A 679 -25.09 6.45 16.59
N LEU A 680 -23.91 6.33 17.23
CA LEU A 680 -23.60 6.90 18.54
C LEU A 680 -23.11 8.37 18.47
N GLY A 681 -23.02 8.98 17.27
CA GLY A 681 -22.60 10.37 17.10
C GLY A 681 -21.08 10.59 17.25
N GLN A 682 -20.26 9.54 17.20
CA GLN A 682 -18.81 9.60 17.39
C GLN A 682 -18.01 9.67 16.09
N SER A 683 -18.67 9.75 14.93
CA SER A 683 -18.01 9.74 13.63
C SER A 683 -17.23 11.04 13.38
N ASP A 684 -15.95 10.93 13.09
CA ASP A 684 -15.08 12.06 12.68
C ASP A 684 -15.36 12.58 11.25
N GLY A 685 -16.35 12.02 10.55
CA GLY A 685 -16.77 12.47 9.22
C GLY A 685 -15.78 12.19 8.08
N ALA A 686 -14.68 11.49 8.34
CA ALA A 686 -13.55 11.41 7.41
C ALA A 686 -13.63 10.28 6.38
N ASP A 687 -14.36 9.19 6.69
CA ASP A 687 -14.39 8.00 5.81
C ASP A 687 -15.80 7.44 5.62
N PRO A 688 -16.20 7.14 4.38
CA PRO A 688 -17.49 6.49 4.16
C PRO A 688 -17.48 5.09 4.80
N SER A 689 -18.51 4.81 5.61
CA SER A 689 -18.81 3.43 6.01
C SER A 689 -19.17 2.62 4.77
N GLY A 690 -18.89 1.31 4.77
CA GLY A 690 -19.44 0.40 3.78
C GLY A 690 -20.98 0.55 3.71
N VAL A 691 -21.56 0.17 2.59
CA VAL A 691 -23.01 0.23 2.39
C VAL A 691 -23.68 -0.88 3.21
N PHE A 692 -24.76 -0.57 3.90
CA PHE A 692 -25.60 -1.56 4.59
C PHE A 692 -27.07 -1.13 4.53
N LYS A 693 -28.00 -2.08 4.68
CA LYS A 693 -29.44 -1.81 4.63
C LYS A 693 -29.98 -1.27 5.94
N SER A 694 -29.62 -1.91 7.05
CA SER A 694 -30.09 -1.51 8.39
C SER A 694 -29.12 -1.98 9.48
N LEU A 695 -29.10 -1.22 10.58
CA LEU A 695 -28.39 -1.54 11.82
C LEU A 695 -29.37 -1.32 12.98
N THR A 696 -29.59 -2.35 13.80
CA THR A 696 -30.46 -2.30 14.98
C THR A 696 -29.73 -2.84 16.21
N GLY A 697 -30.16 -2.47 17.41
CA GLY A 697 -29.54 -2.86 18.68
C GLY A 697 -28.50 -1.87 19.20
N VAL A 698 -28.20 -0.80 18.46
CA VAL A 698 -27.21 0.23 18.86
C VAL A 698 -27.71 1.02 20.08
N GLU A 699 -29.00 1.16 20.25
CA GLU A 699 -29.65 1.81 21.40
C GLU A 699 -29.32 1.14 22.74
N ARG A 700 -28.75 -0.05 22.70
CA ARG A 700 -28.27 -0.80 23.89
C ARG A 700 -26.83 -0.42 24.26
N LEU A 701 -26.14 0.33 23.42
CA LEU A 701 -24.73 0.69 23.59
C LEU A 701 -24.61 2.17 23.98
N ASN A 702 -23.66 2.46 24.85
CA ASN A 702 -23.31 3.85 25.22
C ASN A 702 -22.08 4.36 24.48
N ASP A 703 -21.21 3.43 24.06
CA ASP A 703 -19.91 3.75 23.47
C ASP A 703 -19.42 2.59 22.59
N VAL A 704 -18.56 2.88 21.62
CA VAL A 704 -17.84 1.88 20.82
C VAL A 704 -16.36 2.22 20.76
N VAL A 705 -15.53 1.25 21.08
CA VAL A 705 -14.07 1.40 21.14
C VAL A 705 -13.40 0.40 20.23
N LEU A 706 -12.62 0.93 19.27
CA LEU A 706 -11.76 0.13 18.42
C LEU A 706 -10.35 0.08 19.02
N VAL A 707 -9.85 -1.10 19.32
CA VAL A 707 -8.52 -1.36 19.85
C VAL A 707 -7.72 -2.09 18.77
N ASP A 708 -7.04 -1.33 17.94
CA ASP A 708 -6.21 -1.82 16.83
C ASP A 708 -4.71 -1.74 17.16
N GLN A 709 -3.87 -2.25 16.26
CA GLN A 709 -2.41 -2.28 16.39
C GLN A 709 -1.74 -0.93 16.04
N THR A 710 -2.49 0.13 15.76
CA THR A 710 -1.90 1.44 15.47
C THR A 710 -1.16 1.98 16.71
N PRO A 711 -0.05 2.73 16.51
CA PRO A 711 0.69 3.31 17.64
C PRO A 711 -0.18 4.17 18.56
N ILE A 712 0.09 4.19 19.85
CA ILE A 712 -0.59 5.03 20.85
C ILE A 712 -0.33 6.53 20.69
N GLY A 713 0.54 6.90 19.75
CA GLY A 713 0.85 8.26 19.35
C GLY A 713 1.87 8.30 18.23
N ARG A 714 1.93 9.42 17.52
CA ARG A 714 2.79 9.60 16.34
C ARG A 714 4.13 10.27 16.64
N THR A 715 4.37 10.66 17.88
CA THR A 715 5.57 11.39 18.28
C THR A 715 6.33 10.64 19.38
N PRO A 716 7.65 10.81 19.50
CA PRO A 716 8.45 10.22 20.58
C PRO A 716 8.00 10.61 21.99
N ARG A 717 7.20 11.67 22.14
CA ARG A 717 6.64 12.16 23.41
C ARG A 717 5.48 11.30 23.93
N SER A 718 4.81 10.58 23.05
CA SER A 718 3.74 9.65 23.46
C SER A 718 4.37 8.44 24.14
N ASN A 719 3.86 8.03 25.27
CA ASN A 719 4.38 6.91 26.06
C ASN A 719 3.29 6.28 26.93
N PRO A 720 3.50 5.06 27.48
CA PRO A 720 2.49 4.33 28.25
C PRO A 720 1.90 5.13 29.41
N ILE A 721 2.73 5.79 30.22
CA ILE A 721 2.23 6.50 31.42
C ILE A 721 1.38 7.73 31.07
N THR A 722 1.68 8.41 29.95
CA THR A 722 0.85 9.54 29.48
C THR A 722 -0.48 9.03 28.91
N TYR A 723 -0.45 7.91 28.21
CA TYR A 723 -1.65 7.35 27.60
C TYR A 723 -2.69 6.90 28.64
N ILE A 724 -2.26 6.24 29.73
CA ILE A 724 -3.15 5.86 30.84
C ILE A 724 -3.48 7.05 31.76
N LYS A 725 -3.07 8.29 31.41
CA LYS A 725 -3.24 9.50 32.25
C LYS A 725 -2.68 9.36 33.66
N GLY A 726 -1.57 8.62 33.80
CA GLY A 726 -0.84 8.47 35.07
C GLY A 726 0.21 9.57 35.28
N PHE A 727 0.72 10.13 34.19
CA PHE A 727 1.80 11.11 34.26
C PHE A 727 1.42 12.43 34.96
N ASP A 728 0.16 12.82 34.90
CA ASP A 728 -0.32 14.02 35.60
C ASP A 728 -0.15 13.88 37.11
N LEU A 729 -0.46 12.71 37.69
CA LEU A 729 -0.26 12.41 39.09
C LEU A 729 1.22 12.44 39.47
N VAL A 730 2.10 11.94 38.61
CA VAL A 730 3.56 12.03 38.83
C VAL A 730 4.02 13.48 38.81
N ARG A 731 3.56 14.31 37.87
CA ARG A 731 3.92 15.74 37.79
C ARG A 731 3.47 16.51 39.04
N GLU A 732 2.27 16.26 39.53
CA GLU A 732 1.77 16.86 40.77
C GLU A 732 2.61 16.43 41.99
N LEU A 733 2.99 15.12 42.06
CA LEU A 733 3.82 14.60 43.11
C LEU A 733 5.21 15.27 43.15
N PHE A 734 5.86 15.46 42.00
CA PHE A 734 7.14 16.14 41.90
C PHE A 734 7.03 17.63 42.21
N ALA A 735 5.97 18.32 41.76
CA ALA A 735 5.73 19.70 42.07
C ALA A 735 5.45 19.96 43.56
N SER A 736 4.97 18.94 44.28
CA SER A 736 4.73 19.03 45.74
C SER A 736 6.00 18.95 46.57
N GLN A 737 7.14 18.51 46.01
CA GLN A 737 8.40 18.34 46.72
C GLN A 737 8.97 19.70 47.23
N PRO A 738 9.66 19.72 48.37
CA PRO A 738 10.26 20.95 48.93
C PRO A 738 11.19 21.65 47.94
N GLU A 739 11.99 20.91 47.21
CA GLU A 739 12.92 21.44 46.23
C GLU A 739 12.21 22.09 45.03
N SER A 740 11.07 21.56 44.58
CA SER A 740 10.23 22.20 43.55
C SER A 740 9.71 23.58 44.01
N LYS A 741 9.32 23.68 45.29
CA LYS A 741 8.87 24.96 45.87
C LYS A 741 10.02 25.96 45.93
N ARG A 742 11.23 25.51 46.30
CA ARG A 742 12.45 26.36 46.35
C ARG A 742 12.79 26.90 44.96
N LEU A 743 12.68 26.05 43.91
CA LEU A 743 12.97 26.40 42.52
C LEU A 743 11.78 27.02 41.77
N SER A 744 10.65 27.26 42.46
CA SER A 744 9.40 27.79 41.87
C SER A 744 8.90 26.97 40.67
N LEU A 745 9.04 25.67 40.76
CA LEU A 745 8.60 24.73 39.67
C LEU A 745 7.15 24.31 39.92
N THR A 746 6.33 24.44 38.88
CA THR A 746 4.92 24.05 38.86
C THR A 746 4.78 22.68 38.15
N PRO A 747 3.64 21.98 38.22
CA PRO A 747 3.43 20.74 37.50
C PRO A 747 3.70 20.82 35.97
N GLY A 748 3.56 22.02 35.39
CA GLY A 748 3.86 22.28 33.97
C GLY A 748 5.34 22.14 33.64
N HIS A 749 6.25 22.48 34.56
CA HIS A 749 7.70 22.34 34.33
C HIS A 749 8.17 20.89 34.28
N PHE A 750 7.39 19.96 34.85
CA PHE A 750 7.64 18.52 34.76
C PHE A 750 7.01 17.87 33.52
N SER A 751 6.45 18.67 32.61
CA SER A 751 5.94 18.19 31.32
C SER A 751 6.98 18.34 30.22
N PHE A 752 7.23 17.28 29.47
CA PHE A 752 8.06 17.35 28.25
C PHE A 752 7.28 17.87 27.02
N ASN A 753 5.97 18.10 27.14
CA ASN A 753 5.13 18.65 26.07
C ASN A 753 4.99 20.17 26.11
N VAL A 754 5.22 20.78 27.28
CA VAL A 754 5.00 22.24 27.51
C VAL A 754 6.34 22.96 27.73
N PRO A 755 6.54 24.15 27.14
CA PRO A 755 7.74 24.97 27.42
C PRO A 755 7.89 25.28 28.88
N GLY A 756 9.15 25.48 29.37
CA GLY A 756 9.49 25.89 30.73
C GLY A 756 10.38 24.91 31.47
N GLY A 757 10.21 23.60 31.29
CA GLY A 757 11.05 22.60 31.93
C GLY A 757 11.63 21.58 30.97
N ARG A 758 11.07 21.47 29.77
CA ARG A 758 11.59 20.58 28.71
C ARG A 758 12.90 21.14 28.14
N CYS A 759 13.75 20.26 27.60
CA CYS A 759 14.90 20.65 26.80
C CYS A 759 14.46 21.53 25.63
N ASN A 760 15.16 22.63 25.38
CA ASN A 760 14.79 23.54 24.29
C ASN A 760 15.22 23.03 22.90
N THR A 761 16.29 22.27 22.84
CA THR A 761 16.86 21.76 21.58
C THR A 761 16.02 20.62 20.98
N CYS A 762 15.74 19.57 21.73
CA CYS A 762 14.89 18.47 21.27
C CYS A 762 13.39 18.69 21.58
N GLU A 763 13.03 19.84 22.15
CA GLU A 763 11.67 20.18 22.55
C GLU A 763 10.93 19.11 23.37
N GLY A 764 11.69 18.29 24.11
CA GLY A 764 11.17 17.22 24.95
C GLY A 764 11.07 15.84 24.26
N ASP A 765 11.52 15.70 23.03
CA ASP A 765 11.55 14.41 22.33
C ASP A 765 12.64 13.48 22.90
N GLY A 766 13.75 14.06 23.39
CA GLY A 766 14.93 13.31 23.86
C GLY A 766 15.88 12.95 22.72
N THR A 767 15.41 12.99 21.50
CA THR A 767 16.16 12.71 20.26
C THR A 767 16.05 13.88 19.30
N VAL A 768 16.99 13.98 18.37
CA VAL A 768 16.97 14.92 17.24
C VAL A 768 16.96 14.09 15.96
N THR A 769 16.00 14.35 15.11
CA THR A 769 15.89 13.66 13.81
C THR A 769 16.78 14.36 12.79
N VAL A 770 17.69 13.62 12.19
CA VAL A 770 18.51 14.06 11.06
C VAL A 770 17.85 13.56 9.78
N GLU A 771 17.28 14.51 9.00
CA GLU A 771 16.67 14.18 7.72
C GLU A 771 17.74 13.80 6.69
N MET A 772 17.62 12.60 6.13
CA MET A 772 18.50 12.08 5.10
C MET A 772 17.78 12.12 3.74
N GLN A 773 18.32 12.85 2.76
CA GLN A 773 17.67 13.08 1.45
C GLN A 773 17.37 11.78 0.67
N PHE A 774 18.10 10.69 0.89
CA PHE A 774 17.99 9.44 0.13
C PHE A 774 17.87 8.19 1.00
N LEU A 775 17.91 8.32 2.32
CA LEU A 775 17.84 7.23 3.31
C LEU A 775 16.73 7.53 4.31
N ALA A 776 16.41 6.56 5.18
CA ALA A 776 15.52 6.80 6.29
C ALA A 776 16.11 7.83 7.26
N ASP A 777 15.26 8.67 7.85
CA ASP A 777 15.68 9.65 8.85
C ASP A 777 16.29 8.95 10.07
N VAL A 778 17.41 9.47 10.58
CA VAL A 778 18.13 8.92 11.73
C VAL A 778 17.78 9.71 12.99
N GLU A 779 17.32 9.03 14.04
CA GLU A 779 17.06 9.62 15.35
C GLU A 779 18.31 9.45 16.24
N LEU A 780 18.95 10.57 16.59
CA LEU A 780 20.10 10.60 17.48
C LEU A 780 19.71 11.14 18.86
N PRO A 781 20.30 10.66 19.96
CA PRO A 781 20.10 11.26 21.27
C PRO A 781 20.47 12.75 21.24
N CYS A 782 19.65 13.59 21.86
CA CYS A 782 19.90 15.02 21.93
C CYS A 782 21.16 15.28 22.77
N GLU A 783 22.15 15.97 22.20
CA GLU A 783 23.41 16.26 22.85
C GLU A 783 23.24 17.15 24.10
N ASP A 784 22.33 18.12 24.09
CA ASP A 784 22.12 19.06 25.22
C ASP A 784 21.51 18.38 26.44
N CYS A 785 20.58 17.49 26.29
CA CYS A 785 19.95 16.81 27.41
C CYS A 785 20.36 15.34 27.57
N ASN A 786 21.23 14.82 26.71
CA ASN A 786 21.65 13.40 26.71
C ASN A 786 20.45 12.43 26.81
N GLY A 787 19.38 12.71 26.05
CA GLY A 787 18.19 11.87 26.02
C GLY A 787 17.22 12.06 27.21
N THR A 788 17.54 12.89 28.22
CA THR A 788 16.71 13.02 29.43
C THR A 788 15.41 13.79 29.23
N ARG A 789 15.27 14.53 28.14
CA ARG A 789 14.08 15.34 27.73
C ARG A 789 13.89 16.64 28.54
N TYR A 790 14.60 16.83 29.65
CA TYR A 790 14.41 17.93 30.57
C TYR A 790 15.64 18.83 30.71
N GLN A 791 15.40 20.06 31.18
CA GLN A 791 16.45 20.99 31.63
C GLN A 791 17.05 20.51 32.96
N ALA A 792 18.33 20.77 33.18
CA ALA A 792 19.07 20.36 34.40
C ALA A 792 18.38 20.77 35.71
N LYS A 793 17.77 21.96 35.75
CA LYS A 793 17.04 22.44 36.94
C LYS A 793 15.86 21.56 37.36
N VAL A 794 15.17 20.91 36.39
CA VAL A 794 14.05 20.02 36.67
C VAL A 794 14.55 18.69 37.22
N LEU A 795 15.71 18.22 36.73
CA LEU A 795 16.31 16.95 37.16
C LEU A 795 16.90 17.03 38.60
N GLN A 796 17.07 18.23 39.16
CA GLN A 796 17.50 18.40 40.57
C GLN A 796 16.41 17.93 41.55
N VAL A 797 15.14 18.01 41.14
CA VAL A 797 14.03 17.61 42.03
C VAL A 797 13.95 16.09 42.10
N GLN A 798 13.98 15.54 43.31
CA GLN A 798 13.91 14.11 43.56
C GLN A 798 12.72 13.75 44.47
N TYR A 799 12.12 12.58 44.16
CA TYR A 799 11.18 11.90 45.03
C TYR A 799 11.76 10.53 45.39
N LYS A 800 11.92 10.22 46.67
CA LYS A 800 12.60 9.00 47.16
C LYS A 800 13.96 8.72 46.48
N GLY A 801 14.76 9.75 46.21
CA GLY A 801 16.08 9.63 45.59
C GLY A 801 16.10 9.44 44.06
N LYS A 802 14.98 9.60 43.41
CA LYS A 802 14.86 9.48 41.95
C LYS A 802 14.30 10.77 41.36
N ASN A 803 14.89 11.26 40.24
CA ASN A 803 14.38 12.39 39.49
C ASN A 803 13.29 11.92 38.49
N ILE A 804 12.65 12.85 37.78
CA ILE A 804 11.55 12.55 36.89
C ILE A 804 11.98 11.72 35.67
N HIS A 805 13.20 11.87 35.17
CA HIS A 805 13.75 11.04 34.10
C HIS A 805 13.93 9.59 34.58
N ASP A 806 14.52 9.39 35.79
CA ASP A 806 14.68 8.06 36.37
C ASP A 806 13.34 7.35 36.51
N VAL A 807 12.29 8.08 36.90
CA VAL A 807 10.92 7.53 36.96
C VAL A 807 10.41 7.10 35.59
N LEU A 808 10.67 7.88 34.55
CA LEU A 808 10.28 7.49 33.17
C LEU A 808 11.05 6.26 32.67
N GLN A 809 12.25 6.02 33.18
CA GLN A 809 13.04 4.83 32.83
C GLN A 809 12.62 3.59 33.64
N MET A 810 11.88 3.74 34.71
CA MET A 810 11.37 2.59 35.49
C MET A 810 10.43 1.74 34.66
N THR A 811 10.50 0.44 34.82
CA THR A 811 9.47 -0.50 34.36
C THR A 811 8.19 -0.30 35.18
N VAL A 812 7.07 -0.76 34.64
CA VAL A 812 5.77 -0.73 35.34
C VAL A 812 5.86 -1.47 36.69
N LYS A 813 6.55 -2.63 36.73
CA LYS A 813 6.75 -3.39 37.98
C LYS A 813 7.59 -2.68 39.02
N GLU A 814 8.68 -2.02 38.62
CA GLU A 814 9.49 -1.17 39.52
C GLU A 814 8.68 0.02 40.03
N ALA A 815 7.93 0.69 39.13
CA ALA A 815 7.08 1.82 39.48
C ALA A 815 5.97 1.44 40.49
N LEU A 816 5.37 0.26 40.38
CA LEU A 816 4.39 -0.27 41.36
C LEU A 816 4.99 -0.36 42.75
N ARG A 817 6.25 -0.80 42.89
CA ARG A 817 6.94 -0.84 44.17
C ARG A 817 7.36 0.56 44.66
N PHE A 818 7.89 1.40 43.77
CA PHE A 818 8.41 2.71 44.06
C PHE A 818 7.32 3.67 44.57
N PHE A 819 6.15 3.66 43.91
CA PHE A 819 5.02 4.53 44.27
C PHE A 819 4.11 3.92 45.35
N SER A 820 4.61 2.99 46.21
CA SER A 820 3.87 2.52 47.35
C SER A 820 3.31 3.66 48.19
N GLY A 821 2.00 3.70 48.41
CA GLY A 821 1.29 4.82 49.09
C GLY A 821 0.61 5.82 48.16
N GLN A 822 0.80 5.75 46.82
CA GLN A 822 0.12 6.62 45.85
C GLN A 822 -1.04 5.82 45.18
N THR A 823 -2.13 5.60 45.93
CA THR A 823 -3.23 4.68 45.54
C THR A 823 -3.75 4.92 44.12
N LYS A 824 -4.06 6.18 43.78
CA LYS A 824 -4.58 6.53 42.42
C LYS A 824 -3.63 6.20 41.29
N LEU A 825 -2.33 6.34 41.51
CA LEU A 825 -1.30 5.99 40.50
C LEU A 825 -1.11 4.52 40.41
N LEU A 826 -1.08 3.83 41.56
CA LEU A 826 -0.97 2.37 41.63
C LEU A 826 -2.11 1.66 40.93
N GLU A 827 -3.35 2.11 41.09
CA GLU A 827 -4.52 1.56 40.38
C GLU A 827 -4.35 1.62 38.88
N LYS A 828 -3.81 2.73 38.32
CA LYS A 828 -3.55 2.87 36.89
C LYS A 828 -2.40 1.99 36.41
N LEU A 829 -1.31 1.88 37.17
CA LEU A 829 -0.14 1.07 36.82
C LEU A 829 -0.43 -0.43 36.95
N ALA A 830 -1.23 -0.84 37.94
CA ALA A 830 -1.59 -2.24 38.15
C ALA A 830 -2.30 -2.86 36.91
N VAL A 831 -3.09 -2.07 36.20
CA VAL A 831 -3.77 -2.54 34.98
C VAL A 831 -2.79 -2.91 33.88
N LEU A 832 -1.68 -2.15 33.74
CA LEU A 832 -0.63 -2.48 32.76
C LEU A 832 0.06 -3.81 33.12
N ASP A 833 0.34 -4.06 34.39
CA ASP A 833 0.97 -5.31 34.85
C ASP A 833 0.02 -6.52 34.67
N GLU A 834 -1.28 -6.35 34.93
CA GLU A 834 -2.30 -7.40 34.79
C GLU A 834 -2.44 -7.92 33.35
N ILE A 835 -2.23 -7.05 32.36
CA ILE A 835 -2.28 -7.45 30.94
C ILE A 835 -0.92 -7.85 30.38
N GLY A 836 0.07 -8.12 31.27
CA GLY A 836 1.38 -8.63 30.89
C GLY A 836 2.37 -7.55 30.39
N LEU A 837 2.13 -6.25 30.65
CA LEU A 837 3.03 -5.17 30.27
C LEU A 837 3.91 -4.65 31.42
N GLY A 838 4.11 -5.47 32.46
CA GLY A 838 4.92 -5.12 33.62
C GLY A 838 6.38 -4.79 33.33
N TYR A 839 6.90 -5.24 32.20
CA TYR A 839 8.27 -5.01 31.73
C TYR A 839 8.47 -3.69 30.96
N LEU A 840 7.40 -3.07 30.46
CA LEU A 840 7.51 -1.80 29.73
C LEU A 840 8.01 -0.69 30.62
N ARG A 841 8.88 0.17 30.07
CA ARG A 841 9.27 1.40 30.75
C ARG A 841 8.15 2.43 30.64
N LEU A 842 7.92 3.18 31.73
CA LEU A 842 6.86 4.19 31.80
C LEU A 842 6.98 5.25 30.70
N GLY A 843 8.20 5.67 30.40
CA GLY A 843 8.54 6.69 29.40
C GLY A 843 8.92 6.16 28.03
N GLN A 844 8.73 4.84 27.74
CA GLN A 844 9.06 4.23 26.47
C GLN A 844 8.29 4.93 25.34
N SER A 845 8.99 5.32 24.26
CA SER A 845 8.36 6.01 23.13
C SER A 845 7.31 5.11 22.45
N ALA A 846 6.18 5.69 22.05
CA ALA A 846 5.15 4.99 21.28
C ALA A 846 5.67 4.43 19.96
N THR A 847 6.69 5.06 19.37
CA THR A 847 7.29 4.64 18.10
C THR A 847 8.12 3.36 18.22
N THR A 848 8.58 3.01 19.45
CA THR A 848 9.37 1.81 19.72
C THR A 848 8.54 0.63 20.19
N LEU A 849 7.25 0.83 20.49
CA LEU A 849 6.36 -0.25 20.89
C LEU A 849 6.02 -1.15 19.68
N SER A 850 5.93 -2.45 19.92
CA SER A 850 5.32 -3.37 18.97
C SER A 850 3.81 -3.09 18.81
N GLY A 851 3.22 -3.55 17.69
CA GLY A 851 1.77 -3.40 17.48
C GLY A 851 0.94 -4.01 18.60
N GLY A 852 1.30 -5.20 19.06
CA GLY A 852 0.62 -5.87 20.18
C GLY A 852 0.81 -5.15 21.53
N GLU A 853 1.99 -4.58 21.80
CA GLU A 853 2.21 -3.75 23.01
C GLU A 853 1.36 -2.49 22.99
N ALA A 854 1.32 -1.77 21.84
CA ALA A 854 0.49 -0.57 21.68
C ALA A 854 -0.99 -0.90 21.91
N GLN A 855 -1.47 -1.99 21.35
CA GLN A 855 -2.85 -2.48 21.51
C GLN A 855 -3.17 -2.79 22.97
N ARG A 856 -2.27 -3.49 23.68
CA ARG A 856 -2.44 -3.79 25.10
C ARG A 856 -2.43 -2.54 25.96
N VAL A 857 -1.60 -1.53 25.67
CA VAL A 857 -1.64 -0.24 26.39
C VAL A 857 -3.00 0.46 26.20
N LYS A 858 -3.58 0.41 24.98
CA LYS A 858 -4.94 0.92 24.74
C LYS A 858 -5.98 0.17 25.57
N LEU A 859 -5.90 -1.16 25.58
CA LEU A 859 -6.79 -2.00 26.39
C LEU A 859 -6.68 -1.68 27.88
N ALA A 860 -5.45 -1.48 28.42
CA ALA A 860 -5.22 -1.08 29.81
C ALA A 860 -5.91 0.23 30.16
N ALA A 861 -5.85 1.23 29.29
CA ALA A 861 -6.48 2.52 29.52
C ALA A 861 -8.01 2.38 29.69
N HIS A 862 -8.64 1.55 28.87
CA HIS A 862 -10.07 1.27 28.95
C HIS A 862 -10.44 0.45 30.20
N LEU A 863 -9.66 -0.56 30.55
CA LEU A 863 -9.84 -1.31 31.80
C LEU A 863 -9.76 -0.42 33.04
N ALA A 864 -8.82 0.54 33.06
CA ALA A 864 -8.71 1.50 34.15
C ALA A 864 -9.95 2.42 34.25
N GLN A 865 -10.52 2.81 33.10
CA GLN A 865 -11.75 3.61 33.05
C GLN A 865 -12.98 2.82 33.57
N VAL A 866 -13.13 1.57 33.15
CA VAL A 866 -14.22 0.68 33.61
C VAL A 866 -14.15 0.47 35.13
N ARG A 867 -12.95 0.25 35.68
CA ARG A 867 -12.76 0.14 37.13
C ARG A 867 -13.16 1.41 37.88
N ALA A 868 -12.74 2.58 37.39
CA ALA A 868 -13.08 3.86 38.00
C ALA A 868 -14.59 4.15 37.93
N ALA A 869 -15.25 3.76 36.85
CA ALA A 869 -16.70 3.91 36.68
C ALA A 869 -17.46 2.96 37.62
N ASN A 870 -17.06 1.70 37.73
CA ASN A 870 -17.74 0.69 38.57
C ASN A 870 -17.54 0.97 40.06
N ALA A 871 -16.44 1.57 40.49
CA ALA A 871 -16.22 1.95 41.90
C ALA A 871 -17.25 3.00 42.40
N ASN A 872 -17.88 3.75 41.50
CA ASN A 872 -18.80 4.86 41.83
C ASN A 872 -20.25 4.62 41.35
N ALA A 873 -20.54 3.55 40.61
CA ALA A 873 -21.85 3.32 39.96
C ALA A 873 -22.73 2.35 40.72
N LYS A 874 -24.05 2.60 40.71
CA LYS A 874 -25.07 1.58 41.09
C LYS A 874 -25.09 0.50 39.99
N PRO A 875 -25.41 -0.78 40.34
CA PRO A 875 -25.41 -1.90 39.38
C PRO A 875 -26.28 -1.70 38.14
N SER A 876 -27.27 -0.78 38.20
CA SER A 876 -28.14 -0.43 37.07
C SER A 876 -27.53 0.52 36.03
N GLN A 877 -26.34 1.03 36.27
CA GLN A 877 -25.61 2.01 35.40
C GLN A 877 -24.31 1.43 34.83
N ALA A 878 -24.20 0.13 34.67
CA ALA A 878 -23.06 -0.49 34.03
C ALA A 878 -22.83 0.13 32.63
N SER A 879 -21.58 0.49 32.35
CA SER A 879 -21.20 1.08 31.07
C SER A 879 -21.32 0.02 29.97
N ARG A 880 -22.30 0.15 29.07
CA ARG A 880 -22.54 -0.76 27.94
C ARG A 880 -21.65 -0.35 26.75
N VAL A 881 -20.38 -0.70 26.83
CA VAL A 881 -19.39 -0.39 25.79
C VAL A 881 -19.19 -1.60 24.89
N LEU A 882 -19.15 -1.35 23.58
CA LEU A 882 -18.73 -2.36 22.60
C LEU A 882 -17.23 -2.19 22.33
N TYR A 883 -16.45 -3.19 22.77
CA TYR A 883 -15.01 -3.26 22.47
C TYR A 883 -14.80 -4.12 21.23
N ILE A 884 -14.06 -3.61 20.28
CA ILE A 884 -13.65 -4.30 19.05
C ILE A 884 -12.13 -4.40 19.06
N LEU A 885 -11.60 -5.63 19.04
CA LEU A 885 -10.16 -5.88 19.02
C LEU A 885 -9.78 -6.61 17.73
N ASP A 886 -8.68 -6.21 17.14
CA ASP A 886 -8.13 -6.79 15.93
C ASP A 886 -6.86 -7.55 16.25
N GLU A 887 -6.90 -8.88 16.15
CA GLU A 887 -5.78 -9.82 16.40
C GLU A 887 -4.99 -9.50 17.70
N PRO A 888 -5.64 -9.46 18.87
CA PRO A 888 -4.99 -9.03 20.11
C PRO A 888 -3.96 -10.01 20.65
N THR A 889 -3.84 -11.22 20.11
CA THR A 889 -2.83 -12.22 20.50
C THR A 889 -1.54 -12.12 19.70
N THR A 890 -1.45 -11.17 18.77
CA THR A 890 -0.24 -10.95 17.96
C THR A 890 0.99 -10.76 18.83
N GLY A 891 2.04 -11.58 18.60
CA GLY A 891 3.30 -11.54 19.33
C GLY A 891 3.22 -11.99 20.80
N LEU A 892 2.18 -12.71 21.19
CA LEU A 892 1.99 -13.20 22.54
C LEU A 892 2.39 -14.66 22.70
N HIS A 893 3.17 -14.92 23.73
CA HIS A 893 3.37 -16.27 24.25
C HIS A 893 2.07 -16.81 24.90
N PHE A 894 1.89 -18.12 24.95
CA PHE A 894 0.71 -18.80 25.54
C PHE A 894 0.31 -18.28 26.93
N ASP A 895 1.29 -18.01 27.80
CA ASP A 895 1.04 -17.43 29.13
C ASP A 895 0.44 -16.02 29.08
N ASP A 896 0.87 -15.20 28.13
CA ASP A 896 0.36 -13.84 27.96
C ASP A 896 -1.06 -13.87 27.36
N VAL A 897 -1.38 -14.85 26.50
CA VAL A 897 -2.75 -15.11 26.00
C VAL A 897 -3.68 -15.41 27.16
N SER A 898 -3.26 -16.24 28.14
CA SER A 898 -4.04 -16.55 29.34
C SER A 898 -4.37 -15.30 30.18
N LYS A 899 -3.40 -14.40 30.35
CA LYS A 899 -3.60 -13.10 31.03
C LYS A 899 -4.58 -12.21 30.28
N LEU A 900 -4.45 -12.16 28.94
CA LEU A 900 -5.34 -11.39 28.07
C LEU A 900 -6.79 -11.88 28.17
N LEU A 901 -7.03 -13.18 28.15
CA LEU A 901 -8.36 -13.77 28.34
C LEU A 901 -8.96 -13.41 29.69
N THR A 902 -8.14 -13.35 30.75
CA THR A 902 -8.57 -12.87 32.06
C THR A 902 -9.00 -11.41 32.02
N ALA A 903 -8.29 -10.56 31.28
CA ALA A 903 -8.65 -9.16 31.06
C ALA A 903 -9.98 -9.03 30.29
N PHE A 904 -10.21 -9.85 29.28
CA PHE A 904 -11.45 -9.88 28.49
C PHE A 904 -12.65 -10.21 29.39
N ARG A 905 -12.52 -11.22 30.24
CA ARG A 905 -13.59 -11.58 31.21
C ARG A 905 -13.92 -10.39 32.12
N LYS A 906 -12.92 -9.67 32.63
CA LYS A 906 -13.14 -8.47 33.48
C LYS A 906 -13.90 -7.36 32.74
N LEU A 907 -13.64 -7.15 31.45
CA LEU A 907 -14.40 -6.16 30.64
C LEU A 907 -15.88 -6.55 30.50
N ILE A 908 -16.12 -7.84 30.24
CA ILE A 908 -17.47 -8.35 30.04
C ILE A 908 -18.24 -8.35 31.36
N ASP A 909 -17.61 -8.79 32.47
CA ASP A 909 -18.19 -8.73 33.81
C ASP A 909 -18.52 -7.30 34.25
N GLY A 910 -17.80 -6.30 33.70
CA GLY A 910 -18.06 -4.87 33.84
C GLY A 910 -19.24 -4.35 33.01
N GLY A 911 -19.96 -5.21 32.26
CA GLY A 911 -21.10 -4.87 31.42
C GLY A 911 -20.74 -4.58 29.95
N GLY A 912 -19.48 -4.79 29.54
CA GLY A 912 -19.01 -4.62 28.16
C GLY A 912 -19.44 -5.78 27.25
N SER A 913 -19.46 -5.52 25.94
CA SER A 913 -19.55 -6.53 24.88
C SER A 913 -18.22 -6.57 24.14
N LEU A 914 -17.72 -7.74 23.79
CA LEU A 914 -16.39 -7.89 23.21
C LEU A 914 -16.47 -8.62 21.88
N ILE A 915 -16.00 -7.98 20.81
CA ILE A 915 -15.79 -8.58 19.49
C ILE A 915 -14.29 -8.67 19.26
N VAL A 916 -13.81 -9.86 18.91
CA VAL A 916 -12.40 -10.12 18.66
C VAL A 916 -12.24 -10.73 17.28
N ILE A 917 -11.46 -10.12 16.40
CA ILE A 917 -10.99 -10.79 15.18
C ILE A 917 -9.80 -11.63 15.58
N GLU A 918 -9.86 -12.96 15.39
CA GLU A 918 -8.83 -13.86 15.87
C GLU A 918 -8.61 -15.08 15.00
N HIS A 919 -7.35 -15.56 15.05
CA HIS A 919 -6.91 -16.80 14.44
C HIS A 919 -6.37 -17.79 15.48
N ASN A 920 -6.03 -17.31 16.67
CA ASN A 920 -5.52 -18.11 17.76
C ASN A 920 -6.60 -19.03 18.32
N LEU A 921 -6.41 -20.34 18.18
CA LEU A 921 -7.38 -21.35 18.59
C LEU A 921 -7.63 -21.36 20.10
N ASP A 922 -6.65 -20.96 20.93
CA ASP A 922 -6.81 -20.86 22.37
C ASP A 922 -7.80 -19.75 22.77
N VAL A 923 -7.84 -18.67 22.04
CA VAL A 923 -8.85 -17.61 22.23
C VAL A 923 -10.20 -18.04 21.69
N ILE A 924 -10.23 -18.63 20.49
CA ILE A 924 -11.48 -19.07 19.84
C ILE A 924 -12.19 -20.12 20.70
N LYS A 925 -11.47 -21.12 21.22
CA LYS A 925 -12.07 -22.13 22.12
C LYS A 925 -12.60 -21.55 23.43
N CYS A 926 -12.09 -20.37 23.85
CA CYS A 926 -12.53 -19.68 25.06
C CYS A 926 -13.66 -18.65 24.79
N ALA A 927 -14.03 -18.40 23.52
CA ALA A 927 -15.11 -17.50 23.16
C ALA A 927 -16.48 -18.08 23.59
N ASP A 928 -17.45 -17.19 23.86
CA ASP A 928 -18.85 -17.59 24.10
C ASP A 928 -19.59 -17.82 22.78
N TRP A 929 -19.24 -17.09 21.73
CA TRP A 929 -19.83 -17.17 20.38
C TRP A 929 -18.77 -17.00 19.30
N VAL A 930 -18.89 -17.70 18.21
CA VAL A 930 -17.99 -17.65 17.06
C VAL A 930 -18.79 -17.33 15.80
N ILE A 931 -18.26 -16.46 14.95
CA ILE A 931 -18.76 -16.18 13.61
C ILE A 931 -17.61 -16.42 12.64
N ASP A 932 -17.72 -17.50 11.85
CA ASP A 932 -16.68 -17.92 10.91
C ASP A 932 -16.99 -17.48 9.50
N LEU A 933 -16.09 -16.66 8.91
CA LEU A 933 -16.21 -16.11 7.56
C LEU A 933 -15.37 -16.91 6.56
N GLY A 934 -15.93 -17.14 5.39
CA GLY A 934 -15.23 -17.90 4.33
C GLY A 934 -16.13 -18.15 3.14
N PRO A 935 -16.01 -19.34 2.50
CA PRO A 935 -15.06 -20.43 2.83
C PRO A 935 -13.60 -20.12 2.46
N GLU A 936 -13.35 -19.25 1.44
CA GLU A 936 -12.03 -18.91 0.95
C GLU A 936 -11.73 -17.40 1.13
N GLY A 937 -10.55 -16.95 0.66
CA GLY A 937 -10.21 -15.55 0.59
C GLY A 937 -10.74 -14.87 -0.69
N GLY A 938 -10.71 -13.52 -0.73
CA GLY A 938 -11.09 -12.74 -1.91
C GLY A 938 -12.55 -12.92 -2.32
N GLU A 939 -12.81 -13.11 -3.62
CA GLU A 939 -14.17 -13.27 -4.17
C GLU A 939 -14.89 -14.54 -3.68
N GLY A 940 -14.13 -15.58 -3.32
CA GLY A 940 -14.67 -16.80 -2.72
C GLY A 940 -15.08 -16.66 -1.25
N GLY A 941 -14.76 -15.53 -0.62
CA GLY A 941 -15.06 -15.20 0.78
C GLY A 941 -16.35 -14.42 0.96
N GLY A 942 -16.39 -13.65 2.03
CA GLY A 942 -17.48 -12.69 2.30
C GLY A 942 -18.81 -13.28 2.74
N LYS A 943 -18.81 -14.56 3.16
CA LYS A 943 -20.02 -15.27 3.63
C LYS A 943 -19.79 -15.81 5.04
N ILE A 944 -20.87 -15.95 5.83
CA ILE A 944 -20.82 -16.69 7.08
C ILE A 944 -20.89 -18.19 6.72
N VAL A 945 -19.87 -18.93 7.14
CA VAL A 945 -19.77 -20.39 6.94
C VAL A 945 -20.37 -21.12 8.14
N ALA A 946 -20.10 -20.61 9.33
CA ALA A 946 -20.64 -21.15 10.56
C ALA A 946 -20.82 -20.04 11.60
N GLU A 947 -21.84 -20.15 12.45
CA GLU A 947 -22.02 -19.29 13.62
C GLU A 947 -22.59 -20.14 14.77
N GLY A 948 -22.18 -19.86 15.99
CA GLY A 948 -22.60 -20.59 17.16
C GLY A 948 -21.56 -20.63 18.27
N THR A 949 -21.74 -21.54 19.23
CA THR A 949 -20.69 -21.83 20.20
C THR A 949 -19.48 -22.48 19.52
N PRO A 950 -18.28 -22.42 20.10
CA PRO A 950 -17.12 -23.10 19.55
C PRO A 950 -17.36 -24.58 19.22
N GLU A 951 -18.13 -25.28 20.03
CA GLU A 951 -18.51 -26.68 19.85
C GLU A 951 -19.41 -26.89 18.62
N GLU A 952 -20.37 -25.99 18.38
CA GLU A 952 -21.25 -26.02 17.22
C GLU A 952 -20.43 -25.76 15.94
N VAL A 953 -19.51 -24.77 15.97
CA VAL A 953 -18.65 -24.46 14.83
C VAL A 953 -17.67 -25.61 14.55
N ALA A 954 -17.13 -26.27 15.58
CA ALA A 954 -16.28 -27.46 15.45
C ALA A 954 -16.99 -28.62 14.74
N GLY A 955 -18.32 -28.73 14.89
CA GLY A 955 -19.16 -29.72 14.20
C GLY A 955 -19.41 -29.42 12.72
N ASN A 956 -19.08 -28.19 12.23
CA ASN A 956 -19.35 -27.80 10.85
C ASN A 956 -18.18 -28.17 9.94
N LEU A 957 -18.40 -29.15 9.05
CA LEU A 957 -17.38 -29.65 8.12
C LEU A 957 -16.95 -28.65 7.04
N LEU A 958 -17.74 -27.61 6.77
CA LEU A 958 -17.39 -26.54 5.81
C LEU A 958 -16.47 -25.49 6.42
N SER A 959 -16.44 -25.38 7.75
CA SER A 959 -15.59 -24.44 8.47
C SER A 959 -14.15 -24.95 8.55
N HIS A 960 -13.23 -24.18 7.97
CA HIS A 960 -11.80 -24.45 8.17
C HIS A 960 -11.40 -24.26 9.63
N THR A 961 -11.88 -23.19 10.27
CA THR A 961 -11.67 -22.95 11.71
C THR A 961 -12.21 -24.11 12.55
N GLY A 962 -13.42 -24.59 12.22
CA GLY A 962 -14.07 -25.70 12.92
C GLY A 962 -13.27 -26.99 12.91
N LYS A 963 -12.67 -27.35 11.78
CA LYS A 963 -11.81 -28.54 11.65
C LYS A 963 -10.61 -28.55 12.62
N TRP A 964 -9.99 -27.37 12.81
CA TRP A 964 -8.85 -27.25 13.73
C TRP A 964 -9.31 -27.14 15.18
N LEU A 965 -10.42 -26.45 15.41
CA LEU A 965 -11.00 -26.26 16.73
C LEU A 965 -11.45 -27.60 17.35
N ALA A 966 -11.99 -28.52 16.56
CA ALA A 966 -12.38 -29.87 16.96
C ALA A 966 -11.23 -30.72 17.57
N ARG A 967 -9.97 -30.35 17.30
CA ARG A 967 -8.79 -31.02 17.89
C ARG A 967 -8.43 -30.46 19.25
N MET A 968 -8.98 -29.32 19.65
CA MET A 968 -8.64 -28.61 20.89
C MET A 968 -9.79 -28.59 21.90
N LEU A 969 -11.01 -28.92 21.50
CA LEU A 969 -12.20 -29.11 22.36
C LEU A 969 -12.34 -30.55 22.78
#